data_17e1297c717eb9d31d9639477f7b5ba2
#
_entry.id   17e1297c717eb9d31d9639477f7b5ba2
#
_cell.length_a   1.000
_cell.length_b   1.000
_cell.length_c   1.000
_cell.angle_alpha   90.00
_cell.angle_beta   90.00
_cell.angle_gamma   90.00
#
_symmetry.space_group_name_H-M   'P 1'
#
loop_
_entity.id
_entity.type
_entity.pdbx_description
1 polymer ?
#
loop_
_entity_poly.entity_id
_entity_poly.type
_entity_poly.pdbx_seq_one_letter_code
_entity_poly.pdbx_strand_id
1 'polypeptide(L)'
;MLKLKKYFINQSLHHSSRTLLISLFLTLFVFWGIKTFRLDDDLVKTFPQDLPSKIIWDSIVDEFGQTEFVFVSFGRLNHDILNDKYALKQNQIFTDAVLENIKGVDKVISLSTYNKFDGNSDYLDIGLLQPENFLADFENDAIIDTILKDIIYYFDKNPEQKQRLVSTNNDYLNIAIRPVDESKGYTDIVLQVKNLANKHLSDYEIHYAGQPYLAGETPALIKKDVTILMSIGVVIMFIILFLNFRSIYAVLSILLTIICSFLAMLGFMGWMRYLTGSNFFDFTMMNTSMPIILLTIANSDGVHIVSKFFKEFRRSKNQEKALTTTMDRLTQPIFLTSITTSAAFLTLLSSPLDYMIGYAFGIAFGVMWAFFLSCTMLPSLISLKKWSLKSNAISKESLIEKLTNKIGDIVHTQPKKVLLGSLLIVSISAIGIWLINVEVNVIKFYKKGNPIRESTIFIDDNFTGTMNLSIKLETNITDDEGIPNYNNYLKVYKLQEFLESNDQISMTFSFADVLGQSYKAYTNSDSEFIPSADELEGTYTMLSISEKSEIEDDLNSLLGEYYDEEFYDLDKLLITAMIKTISTEEIQKLISQTEDYISNNFNQDDSNLYISGLSVFIKDFVNIIVQSSMTSIFLSLVLILFITGLFFKSLKWGILSIIPLGSAIILNFGLMGIFGIDLNHMTALLSSVIIGVGVDFSIHYISDYRRNLINKYDKNKIGLRTSKDVGYPILLDVFSNMGFIALLFSILIPMNHMGGLMVFAMISTSFGTLTILASLINILQIKRV
;
A
#
# COMPACT_ATOMS: atom_id res chain seq x y z
N MET A 1 -23.63 31.06 11.32
CA MET A 1 -22.67 30.44 12.24
C MET A 1 -22.96 30.76 13.73
N LEU A 2 -23.05 32.02 14.15
CA LEU A 2 -23.33 32.41 15.59
C LEU A 2 -24.62 31.81 16.15
N LYS A 3 -25.73 31.80 15.39
CA LYS A 3 -27.02 31.21 15.83
C LYS A 3 -26.91 29.68 15.98
N LEU A 4 -26.25 29.00 15.04
CA LEU A 4 -26.05 27.54 15.08
C LEU A 4 -25.18 27.14 16.27
N LYS A 5 -24.08 27.84 16.50
CA LYS A 5 -23.18 27.65 17.64
C LYS A 5 -23.96 27.76 18.97
N LYS A 6 -24.74 28.82 19.14
CA LYS A 6 -25.57 29.02 20.36
C LYS A 6 -26.59 27.90 20.53
N TYR A 7 -27.19 27.43 19.44
CA TYR A 7 -28.14 26.32 19.45
C TYR A 7 -27.48 25.02 19.94
N PHE A 8 -26.35 24.63 19.39
CA PHE A 8 -25.63 23.41 19.81
C PHE A 8 -25.17 23.49 21.27
N ILE A 9 -24.64 24.62 21.71
CA ILE A 9 -24.23 24.82 23.10
C ILE A 9 -25.44 24.67 24.02
N ASN A 10 -26.57 25.31 23.71
CA ASN A 10 -27.76 25.24 24.52
C ASN A 10 -28.33 23.81 24.59
N GLN A 11 -28.41 23.11 23.47
CA GLN A 11 -28.91 21.73 23.45
C GLN A 11 -28.00 20.78 24.26
N SER A 12 -26.67 20.90 24.12
CA SER A 12 -25.71 20.05 24.83
C SER A 12 -25.69 20.30 26.33
N LEU A 13 -26.04 21.48 26.78
CA LEU A 13 -26.09 21.87 28.22
C LEU A 13 -27.42 21.52 28.87
N HIS A 14 -28.53 21.94 28.28
CA HIS A 14 -29.85 21.84 28.91
C HIS A 14 -30.62 20.56 28.54
N HIS A 15 -30.26 19.91 27.44
CA HIS A 15 -30.86 18.66 26.98
C HIS A 15 -29.80 17.58 26.73
N SER A 16 -28.83 17.45 27.63
CA SER A 16 -27.60 16.59 27.44
C SER A 16 -27.93 15.14 27.11
N SER A 17 -28.88 14.50 27.81
CA SER A 17 -29.25 13.11 27.54
C SER A 17 -29.90 12.93 26.17
N ARG A 18 -30.75 13.88 25.74
CA ARG A 18 -31.39 13.84 24.43
C ARG A 18 -30.33 14.04 23.31
N THR A 19 -29.44 15.00 23.49
CA THR A 19 -28.36 15.27 22.53
C THR A 19 -27.43 14.06 22.38
N LEU A 20 -27.08 13.41 23.49
CA LEU A 20 -26.29 12.19 23.50
C LEU A 20 -26.98 11.07 22.72
N LEU A 21 -28.25 10.80 22.99
CA LEU A 21 -29.01 9.76 22.29
C LEU A 21 -29.13 10.03 20.79
N ILE A 22 -29.39 11.28 20.39
CA ILE A 22 -29.44 11.66 18.98
C ILE A 22 -28.08 11.46 18.30
N SER A 23 -26.99 11.90 18.94
CA SER A 23 -25.64 11.72 18.39
C SER A 23 -25.27 10.26 18.23
N LEU A 24 -25.61 9.40 19.19
CA LEU A 24 -25.40 7.95 19.11
C LEU A 24 -26.27 7.32 18.01
N PHE A 25 -27.56 7.69 17.94
CA PHE A 25 -28.45 7.17 16.91
C PHE A 25 -27.96 7.52 15.50
N LEU A 26 -27.57 8.77 15.28
CA LEU A 26 -27.02 9.21 13.99
C LEU A 26 -25.73 8.44 13.65
N THR A 27 -24.84 8.24 14.63
CA THR A 27 -23.61 7.46 14.43
C THR A 27 -23.93 6.00 14.06
N LEU A 28 -24.87 5.37 14.75
CA LEU A 28 -25.30 4.00 14.45
C LEU A 28 -25.98 3.89 13.08
N PHE A 29 -26.77 4.90 12.70
CA PHE A 29 -27.36 4.96 11.36
C PHE A 29 -26.31 5.04 10.27
N VAL A 30 -25.30 5.91 10.43
CA VAL A 30 -24.18 5.96 9.46
C VAL A 30 -23.38 4.65 9.47
N PHE A 31 -23.10 4.10 10.65
CA PHE A 31 -22.37 2.83 10.79
C PHE A 31 -23.09 1.64 10.13
N TRP A 32 -24.40 1.70 9.96
CA TRP A 32 -25.14 0.64 9.26
C TRP A 32 -24.58 0.33 7.86
N GLY A 33 -23.95 1.29 7.21
CA GLY A 33 -23.23 1.09 5.95
C GLY A 33 -22.11 0.05 5.99
N ILE A 34 -21.66 -0.38 7.18
CA ILE A 34 -20.65 -1.43 7.35
C ILE A 34 -21.02 -2.75 6.65
N LYS A 35 -22.31 -2.97 6.39
CA LYS A 35 -22.79 -4.17 5.70
C LYS A 35 -22.30 -4.30 4.27
N THR A 36 -22.00 -3.19 3.63
CA THR A 36 -21.50 -3.11 2.25
C THR A 36 -20.01 -2.77 2.19
N PHE A 37 -19.36 -2.65 3.35
CA PHE A 37 -17.92 -2.46 3.45
C PHE A 37 -17.17 -3.72 3.01
N ARG A 38 -16.16 -3.56 2.16
CA ARG A 38 -15.37 -4.67 1.63
C ARG A 38 -13.89 -4.41 1.85
N LEU A 39 -13.17 -5.51 2.09
CA LEU A 39 -11.71 -5.58 2.03
C LEU A 39 -11.36 -6.20 0.68
N ASP A 40 -10.58 -5.52 -0.11
CA ASP A 40 -10.08 -6.00 -1.39
C ASP A 40 -8.62 -5.56 -1.51
N ASP A 41 -7.75 -6.43 -1.98
CA ASP A 41 -6.32 -6.14 -2.06
C ASP A 41 -5.68 -6.62 -3.36
N ASP A 42 -6.45 -6.61 -4.43
CA ASP A 42 -5.92 -6.81 -5.75
C ASP A 42 -5.15 -5.55 -6.19
N LEU A 43 -3.83 -5.70 -6.28
CA LEU A 43 -2.94 -4.59 -6.61
C LEU A 43 -3.23 -4.04 -8.01
N VAL A 44 -3.48 -4.92 -8.99
CA VAL A 44 -3.72 -4.56 -10.39
C VAL A 44 -4.98 -3.72 -10.54
N LYS A 45 -6.03 -4.01 -9.76
CA LYS A 45 -7.29 -3.22 -9.75
C LYS A 45 -7.13 -1.82 -9.13
N THR A 46 -6.06 -1.59 -8.38
CA THR A 46 -5.84 -0.29 -7.73
C THR A 46 -5.20 0.75 -8.64
N PHE A 47 -4.68 0.33 -9.81
CA PHE A 47 -4.09 1.23 -10.78
C PHE A 47 -5.14 1.96 -11.63
N PRO A 48 -4.84 3.17 -12.11
CA PRO A 48 -5.73 3.85 -13.06
C PRO A 48 -5.96 3.01 -14.30
N GLN A 49 -7.22 2.88 -14.72
CA GLN A 49 -7.60 2.05 -15.86
C GLN A 49 -7.13 2.63 -17.21
N ASP A 50 -6.82 3.92 -17.25
CA ASP A 50 -6.28 4.65 -18.40
C ASP A 50 -4.75 4.67 -18.46
N LEU A 51 -4.08 3.98 -17.54
CA LEU A 51 -2.62 3.87 -17.54
C LEU A 51 -2.14 3.05 -18.76
N PRO A 52 -1.17 3.53 -19.56
CA PRO A 52 -0.71 2.80 -20.74
C PRO A 52 -0.28 1.36 -20.46
N SER A 53 0.45 1.12 -19.37
CA SER A 53 0.85 -0.24 -18.97
C SER A 53 -0.34 -1.12 -18.61
N LYS A 54 -1.43 -0.54 -18.04
CA LYS A 54 -2.65 -1.28 -17.71
C LYS A 54 -3.44 -1.66 -18.97
N ILE A 55 -3.57 -0.74 -19.92
CA ILE A 55 -4.24 -1.01 -21.21
C ILE A 55 -3.51 -2.14 -21.95
N ILE A 56 -2.17 -2.10 -22.00
CA ILE A 56 -1.38 -3.16 -22.62
C ILE A 56 -1.54 -4.47 -21.84
N TRP A 57 -1.53 -4.43 -20.50
CA TRP A 57 -1.76 -5.61 -19.67
C TRP A 57 -3.12 -6.27 -19.97
N ASP A 58 -4.19 -5.46 -20.00
CA ASP A 58 -5.53 -5.98 -20.30
C ASP A 58 -5.58 -6.62 -21.68
N SER A 59 -4.96 -5.99 -22.70
CA SER A 59 -4.83 -6.58 -24.03
C SER A 59 -4.09 -7.93 -24.03
N ILE A 60 -3.00 -8.04 -23.24
CA ILE A 60 -2.27 -9.30 -23.09
C ILE A 60 -3.13 -10.37 -22.41
N VAL A 61 -3.83 -10.01 -21.33
CA VAL A 61 -4.73 -10.95 -20.64
C VAL A 61 -5.90 -11.39 -21.50
N ASP A 62 -6.47 -10.47 -22.27
CA ASP A 62 -7.59 -10.77 -23.17
C ASP A 62 -7.16 -11.69 -24.35
N GLU A 63 -5.93 -11.53 -24.84
CA GLU A 63 -5.44 -12.26 -26.01
C GLU A 63 -4.70 -13.58 -25.66
N PHE A 64 -3.96 -13.59 -24.54
CA PHE A 64 -3.06 -14.72 -24.19
C PHE A 64 -3.47 -15.41 -22.88
N GLY A 65 -4.51 -14.92 -22.22
CA GLY A 65 -4.94 -15.41 -20.91
C GLY A 65 -4.10 -14.84 -19.74
N GLN A 66 -4.40 -15.33 -18.56
CA GLN A 66 -3.70 -14.90 -17.34
C GLN A 66 -2.22 -15.30 -17.33
N THR A 67 -1.38 -14.36 -16.98
CA THR A 67 0.08 -14.56 -16.90
C THR A 67 0.58 -14.68 -15.45
N GLU A 68 -0.30 -14.54 -14.45
CA GLU A 68 0.03 -14.59 -13.04
C GLU A 68 -0.31 -15.95 -12.43
N PHE A 69 0.58 -16.48 -11.57
CA PHE A 69 0.45 -17.79 -10.96
C PHE A 69 0.51 -17.71 -9.43
N VAL A 70 -0.18 -18.65 -8.77
CA VAL A 70 0.09 -19.03 -7.39
C VAL A 70 1.14 -20.14 -7.41
N PHE A 71 2.30 -19.86 -6.87
CA PHE A 71 3.36 -20.86 -6.72
C PHE A 71 3.21 -21.59 -5.39
N VAL A 72 3.30 -22.91 -5.44
CA VAL A 72 3.33 -23.80 -4.27
C VAL A 72 4.58 -24.66 -4.39
N SER A 73 5.59 -24.37 -3.60
CA SER A 73 6.80 -25.17 -3.55
C SER A 73 6.83 -26.03 -2.29
N PHE A 74 7.15 -27.30 -2.42
CA PHE A 74 7.19 -28.22 -1.27
C PHE A 74 8.39 -29.17 -1.37
N GLY A 75 8.94 -29.54 -0.22
CA GLY A 75 10.10 -30.41 -0.14
C GLY A 75 10.69 -30.51 1.24
N ARG A 76 11.93 -30.95 1.32
CA ARG A 76 12.71 -31.04 2.56
C ARG A 76 14.17 -30.71 2.28
N LEU A 77 14.75 -29.87 3.07
CA LEU A 77 16.15 -29.48 2.93
C LEU A 77 17.09 -30.71 2.96
N ASN A 78 18.07 -30.76 2.04
CA ASN A 78 19.04 -31.84 1.85
C ASN A 78 18.40 -33.21 1.54
N HIS A 79 17.25 -33.19 0.86
CA HIS A 79 16.58 -34.42 0.43
C HIS A 79 16.38 -34.40 -1.09
N ASP A 80 16.93 -35.38 -1.80
CA ASP A 80 16.78 -35.47 -3.26
C ASP A 80 15.35 -35.87 -3.62
N ILE A 81 14.55 -34.85 -3.97
CA ILE A 81 13.10 -35.01 -4.18
C ILE A 81 12.79 -35.76 -5.47
N LEU A 82 13.69 -35.74 -6.47
CA LEU A 82 13.51 -36.50 -7.73
C LEU A 82 13.63 -38.01 -7.53
N ASN A 83 14.35 -38.46 -6.50
CA ASN A 83 14.44 -39.88 -6.11
C ASN A 83 13.38 -40.27 -5.06
N ASP A 84 12.50 -39.36 -4.65
CA ASP A 84 11.43 -39.64 -3.69
C ASP A 84 10.09 -39.92 -4.41
N LYS A 85 9.81 -41.20 -4.67
CA LYS A 85 8.54 -41.61 -5.30
C LYS A 85 7.29 -41.13 -4.55
N TYR A 86 7.37 -40.95 -3.23
CA TYR A 86 6.25 -40.44 -2.43
C TYR A 86 6.02 -38.94 -2.67
N ALA A 87 7.09 -38.18 -2.86
CA ALA A 87 6.98 -36.77 -3.23
C ALA A 87 6.30 -36.58 -4.60
N LEU A 88 6.70 -37.40 -5.61
CA LEU A 88 6.08 -37.38 -6.92
C LEU A 88 4.62 -37.83 -6.86
N LYS A 89 4.29 -38.82 -6.04
CA LYS A 89 2.91 -39.25 -5.79
C LYS A 89 2.08 -38.11 -5.20
N GLN A 90 2.59 -37.43 -4.18
CA GLN A 90 1.87 -36.31 -3.55
C GLN A 90 1.75 -35.10 -4.49
N ASN A 91 2.76 -34.87 -5.34
CA ASN A 91 2.68 -33.86 -6.40
C ASN A 91 1.47 -34.11 -7.32
N GLN A 92 1.33 -35.34 -7.84
CA GLN A 92 0.21 -35.68 -8.71
C GLN A 92 -1.13 -35.58 -7.98
N ILE A 93 -1.27 -36.20 -6.79
CA ILE A 93 -2.51 -36.15 -5.99
C ILE A 93 -2.92 -34.69 -5.68
N PHE A 94 -1.97 -33.85 -5.33
CA PHE A 94 -2.27 -32.44 -5.07
C PHE A 94 -2.68 -31.69 -6.34
N THR A 95 -1.97 -31.93 -7.45
CA THR A 95 -2.29 -31.34 -8.75
C THR A 95 -3.69 -31.72 -9.22
N ASP A 96 -4.04 -33.01 -9.18
CA ASP A 96 -5.38 -33.52 -9.54
C ASP A 96 -6.44 -32.93 -8.62
N ALA A 97 -6.16 -32.88 -7.30
CA ALA A 97 -7.09 -32.32 -6.32
C ALA A 97 -7.34 -30.82 -6.54
N VAL A 98 -6.35 -30.06 -7.01
CA VAL A 98 -6.50 -28.63 -7.34
C VAL A 98 -7.39 -28.48 -8.57
N LEU A 99 -7.10 -29.21 -9.66
CA LEU A 99 -7.86 -29.14 -10.91
C LEU A 99 -9.32 -29.60 -10.73
N GLU A 100 -9.57 -30.65 -9.95
CA GLU A 100 -10.92 -31.18 -9.74
C GLU A 100 -11.77 -30.34 -8.78
N ASN A 101 -11.16 -29.79 -7.72
CA ASN A 101 -11.95 -29.22 -6.62
C ASN A 101 -11.99 -27.70 -6.58
N ILE A 102 -11.03 -27.00 -7.22
CA ILE A 102 -10.98 -25.54 -7.18
C ILE A 102 -11.56 -24.94 -8.46
N LYS A 103 -12.78 -24.44 -8.34
CA LYS A 103 -13.39 -23.68 -9.43
C LYS A 103 -12.67 -22.35 -9.61
N GLY A 104 -12.27 -22.02 -10.82
CA GLY A 104 -11.53 -20.78 -11.14
C GLY A 104 -10.01 -20.98 -11.21
N VAL A 105 -9.57 -22.24 -11.35
CA VAL A 105 -8.23 -22.62 -11.81
C VAL A 105 -8.42 -23.33 -13.16
N ASP A 106 -7.71 -22.88 -14.18
CA ASP A 106 -7.75 -23.49 -15.52
C ASP A 106 -6.50 -24.33 -15.81
N LYS A 107 -5.37 -23.97 -15.23
CA LYS A 107 -4.09 -24.64 -15.49
C LYS A 107 -3.29 -24.83 -14.21
N VAL A 108 -2.67 -25.99 -14.11
CA VAL A 108 -1.64 -26.29 -13.11
C VAL A 108 -0.43 -26.80 -13.84
N ILE A 109 0.71 -26.16 -13.66
CA ILE A 109 2.02 -26.59 -14.16
C ILE A 109 2.74 -27.26 -13.00
N SER A 110 2.92 -28.56 -13.10
CA SER A 110 3.59 -29.41 -12.11
C SER A 110 4.33 -30.53 -12.81
N LEU A 111 5.07 -31.32 -12.08
CA LEU A 111 5.79 -32.46 -12.66
C LEU A 111 4.86 -33.46 -13.39
N SER A 112 3.61 -33.60 -12.91
CA SER A 112 2.61 -34.53 -13.47
C SER A 112 1.81 -33.97 -14.66
N THR A 113 1.90 -32.65 -14.91
CA THR A 113 1.23 -31.99 -16.04
C THR A 113 2.21 -31.38 -17.04
N TYR A 114 3.51 -31.51 -16.80
CA TYR A 114 4.53 -30.95 -17.66
C TYR A 114 4.78 -31.83 -18.87
N ASN A 115 4.79 -31.23 -20.07
CA ASN A 115 5.02 -31.94 -21.31
C ASN A 115 6.51 -32.04 -21.64
N LYS A 116 6.93 -33.19 -22.07
CA LYS A 116 8.25 -33.42 -22.65
C LYS A 116 8.16 -33.55 -24.17
N PHE A 117 9.18 -33.11 -24.85
CA PHE A 117 9.35 -33.28 -26.25
C PHE A 117 10.39 -34.44 -26.47
N ASP A 118 9.98 -35.44 -27.20
CA ASP A 118 10.82 -36.59 -27.54
C ASP A 118 10.69 -36.89 -29.05
N GLY A 119 11.66 -37.52 -29.67
CA GLY A 119 11.54 -37.79 -31.10
C GLY A 119 12.82 -38.27 -31.74
N ASN A 120 12.73 -38.36 -33.05
CA ASN A 120 13.86 -38.62 -33.94
C ASN A 120 13.61 -38.01 -35.32
N SER A 121 14.46 -38.24 -36.31
CA SER A 121 14.34 -37.67 -37.65
C SER A 121 12.99 -37.89 -38.35
N ASP A 122 12.21 -38.84 -37.91
CA ASP A 122 11.00 -39.27 -38.58
C ASP A 122 9.70 -38.86 -37.83
N TYR A 123 9.79 -38.55 -36.55
CA TYR A 123 8.65 -38.18 -35.75
C TYR A 123 9.03 -37.28 -34.57
N LEU A 124 8.09 -36.47 -34.14
CA LEU A 124 8.08 -35.68 -32.90
C LEU A 124 6.93 -36.18 -32.04
N ASP A 125 7.22 -36.61 -30.82
CA ASP A 125 6.23 -37.03 -29.82
C ASP A 125 6.20 -36.02 -28.65
N ILE A 126 4.98 -35.62 -28.27
CA ILE A 126 4.75 -34.68 -27.17
C ILE A 126 3.84 -35.39 -26.16
N GLY A 127 4.35 -35.60 -24.97
CA GLY A 127 3.61 -36.29 -23.93
C GLY A 127 4.05 -35.91 -22.54
N LEU A 128 3.35 -36.40 -21.52
CA LEU A 128 3.62 -36.07 -20.13
C LEU A 128 4.99 -36.57 -19.67
N LEU A 129 5.73 -35.74 -18.95
CA LEU A 129 7.01 -36.12 -18.33
C LEU A 129 6.80 -37.17 -17.24
N GLN A 130 5.77 -37.05 -16.41
CA GLN A 130 5.33 -38.07 -15.48
C GLN A 130 4.10 -38.76 -16.08
N PRO A 131 4.14 -40.05 -16.42
CA PRO A 131 3.03 -40.75 -17.07
C PRO A 131 1.75 -40.74 -16.23
N GLU A 132 0.59 -40.69 -16.88
CA GLU A 132 -0.74 -40.69 -16.20
C GLU A 132 -0.94 -41.95 -15.32
N ASN A 133 -0.42 -43.10 -15.74
CA ASN A 133 -0.51 -44.37 -15.02
C ASN A 133 0.41 -44.47 -13.79
N PHE A 134 1.20 -43.45 -13.48
CA PHE A 134 2.15 -43.43 -12.36
C PHE A 134 1.48 -43.83 -11.02
N LEU A 135 0.28 -43.33 -10.74
CA LEU A 135 -0.46 -43.72 -9.52
C LEU A 135 -0.96 -45.17 -9.57
N ALA A 136 -1.36 -45.68 -10.74
CA ALA A 136 -1.82 -47.04 -10.89
C ALA A 136 -0.68 -48.06 -10.72
N ASP A 137 0.51 -47.69 -11.19
CA ASP A 137 1.71 -48.54 -11.16
C ASP A 137 2.55 -48.33 -9.89
N PHE A 138 2.11 -47.46 -8.95
CA PHE A 138 2.88 -47.03 -7.78
C PHE A 138 3.47 -48.17 -6.92
N GLU A 139 2.76 -49.29 -6.81
CA GLU A 139 3.21 -50.45 -6.03
C GLU A 139 4.24 -51.31 -6.78
N ASN A 140 4.52 -51.04 -8.05
CA ASN A 140 5.53 -51.74 -8.85
C ASN A 140 6.83 -50.96 -8.85
N ASP A 141 7.69 -51.26 -7.89
CA ASP A 141 8.97 -50.56 -7.73
C ASP A 141 9.85 -50.55 -9.02
N ALA A 142 9.83 -51.61 -9.85
CA ALA A 142 10.60 -51.68 -11.06
C ALA A 142 10.11 -50.66 -12.15
N ILE A 143 8.81 -50.48 -12.26
CA ILE A 143 8.23 -49.51 -13.17
C ILE A 143 8.53 -48.09 -12.67
N ILE A 144 8.30 -47.87 -11.39
CA ILE A 144 8.56 -46.55 -10.76
C ILE A 144 10.02 -46.16 -10.86
N ASP A 145 10.97 -47.07 -10.59
CA ASP A 145 12.39 -46.79 -10.74
C ASP A 145 12.79 -46.43 -12.17
N THR A 146 12.10 -46.98 -13.17
CA THR A 146 12.31 -46.62 -14.56
C THR A 146 11.80 -45.21 -14.84
N ILE A 147 10.60 -44.88 -14.42
CA ILE A 147 10.01 -43.54 -14.57
C ILE A 147 10.89 -42.47 -13.91
N LEU A 148 11.36 -42.71 -12.69
CA LEU A 148 12.26 -41.77 -12.00
C LEU A 148 13.56 -41.52 -12.78
N LYS A 149 14.16 -42.57 -13.32
CA LYS A 149 15.36 -42.45 -14.14
C LYS A 149 15.12 -41.70 -15.44
N ASP A 150 13.95 -41.88 -16.06
CA ASP A 150 13.57 -41.18 -17.29
C ASP A 150 13.38 -39.70 -17.03
N ILE A 151 12.71 -39.34 -15.92
CA ILE A 151 12.54 -37.94 -15.49
C ILE A 151 13.89 -37.26 -15.22
N ILE A 152 14.80 -37.95 -14.48
CA ILE A 152 16.14 -37.44 -14.18
C ILE A 152 16.94 -37.26 -15.48
N TYR A 153 16.89 -38.25 -16.37
CA TYR A 153 17.56 -38.18 -17.64
C TYR A 153 17.07 -37.02 -18.53
N TYR A 154 15.72 -36.79 -18.56
CA TYR A 154 15.17 -35.67 -19.29
C TYR A 154 15.67 -34.33 -18.73
N PHE A 155 15.69 -34.17 -17.41
CA PHE A 155 16.16 -32.95 -16.78
C PHE A 155 17.69 -32.74 -16.92
N ASP A 156 18.47 -33.78 -16.97
CA ASP A 156 19.90 -33.65 -17.21
C ASP A 156 20.21 -33.12 -18.64
N LYS A 157 19.35 -33.46 -19.59
CA LYS A 157 19.40 -32.91 -20.95
C LYS A 157 18.78 -31.54 -21.10
N ASN A 158 17.82 -31.18 -20.21
CA ASN A 158 17.04 -29.96 -20.30
C ASN A 158 17.07 -29.18 -18.95
N PRO A 159 18.23 -28.61 -18.58
CA PRO A 159 18.40 -27.97 -17.27
C PRO A 159 17.50 -26.74 -17.07
N GLU A 160 17.17 -26.02 -18.13
CA GLU A 160 16.26 -24.85 -18.06
C GLU A 160 14.83 -25.28 -17.71
N GLN A 161 14.35 -26.36 -18.30
CA GLN A 161 13.05 -26.94 -17.99
C GLN A 161 12.98 -27.46 -16.56
N LYS A 162 14.08 -28.05 -16.08
CA LYS A 162 14.21 -28.51 -14.70
C LYS A 162 13.98 -27.37 -13.69
N GLN A 163 14.60 -26.21 -13.94
CA GLN A 163 14.53 -25.06 -13.02
C GLN A 163 13.10 -24.55 -12.78
N ARG A 164 12.17 -24.80 -13.69
CA ARG A 164 10.73 -24.45 -13.51
C ARG A 164 10.07 -25.29 -12.43
N LEU A 165 10.42 -26.55 -12.34
CA LEU A 165 9.72 -27.56 -11.56
C LEU A 165 10.50 -28.06 -10.34
N VAL A 166 11.84 -27.97 -10.38
CA VAL A 166 12.72 -28.52 -9.36
C VAL A 166 13.69 -27.45 -8.90
N SER A 167 13.90 -27.35 -7.60
CA SER A 167 14.87 -26.41 -7.03
C SER A 167 16.30 -26.74 -7.49
N THR A 168 17.17 -25.73 -7.47
CA THR A 168 18.58 -25.85 -7.85
C THR A 168 19.33 -26.99 -7.14
N ASN A 169 18.95 -27.29 -5.89
CA ASN A 169 19.55 -28.35 -5.07
C ASN A 169 18.78 -29.69 -5.12
N ASN A 170 17.74 -29.82 -5.93
CA ASN A 170 16.80 -30.94 -5.99
C ASN A 170 16.07 -31.22 -4.66
N ASP A 171 15.92 -30.25 -3.79
CA ASP A 171 15.31 -30.41 -2.47
C ASP A 171 13.80 -30.19 -2.47
N TYR A 172 13.28 -29.45 -3.45
CA TYR A 172 11.87 -29.02 -3.52
C TYR A 172 11.33 -29.16 -4.94
N LEU A 173 10.04 -29.46 -5.06
CA LEU A 173 9.23 -29.34 -6.27
C LEU A 173 8.43 -28.06 -6.25
N ASN A 174 8.19 -27.46 -7.42
CA ASN A 174 7.36 -26.28 -7.61
C ASN A 174 6.12 -26.62 -8.44
N ILE A 175 4.99 -26.08 -8.02
CA ILE A 175 3.70 -26.20 -8.69
C ILE A 175 3.20 -24.78 -8.94
N ALA A 176 2.94 -24.43 -10.19
CA ALA A 176 2.38 -23.16 -10.57
C ALA A 176 0.91 -23.33 -10.96
N ILE A 177 0.02 -22.64 -10.25
CA ILE A 177 -1.44 -22.72 -10.38
C ILE A 177 -1.93 -21.40 -10.99
N ARG A 178 -2.59 -21.47 -12.15
CA ARG A 178 -3.14 -20.30 -12.86
C ARG A 178 -4.62 -20.09 -12.50
N PRO A 179 -4.96 -18.97 -11.84
CA PRO A 179 -6.35 -18.62 -11.58
C PRO A 179 -6.97 -17.90 -12.78
N VAL A 180 -8.22 -18.22 -13.13
CA VAL A 180 -8.92 -17.64 -14.29
C VAL A 180 -9.82 -16.46 -13.92
N ASP A 181 -10.48 -16.50 -12.76
CA ASP A 181 -11.56 -15.58 -12.41
C ASP A 181 -11.14 -14.53 -11.39
N GLU A 182 -10.72 -13.37 -11.89
CA GLU A 182 -10.40 -12.21 -11.06
C GLU A 182 -11.64 -11.54 -10.45
N SER A 183 -12.83 -11.78 -10.98
CA SER A 183 -14.04 -11.05 -10.60
C SER A 183 -14.44 -11.28 -9.15
N LYS A 184 -14.08 -12.44 -8.56
CA LYS A 184 -14.37 -12.82 -7.18
C LYS A 184 -13.23 -12.58 -6.19
N GLY A 185 -12.06 -12.19 -6.70
CA GLY A 185 -10.82 -12.04 -5.93
C GLY A 185 -10.20 -13.40 -5.57
N TYR A 186 -8.93 -13.36 -5.18
CA TYR A 186 -8.12 -14.56 -4.99
C TYR A 186 -8.25 -15.22 -3.61
N THR A 187 -8.92 -14.59 -2.64
CA THR A 187 -8.97 -15.08 -1.24
C THR A 187 -9.50 -16.50 -1.13
N ASP A 188 -10.59 -16.82 -1.83
CA ASP A 188 -11.19 -18.16 -1.77
C ASP A 188 -10.33 -19.21 -2.47
N ILE A 189 -9.71 -18.88 -3.60
CA ILE A 189 -8.80 -19.77 -4.33
C ILE A 189 -7.58 -20.10 -3.46
N VAL A 190 -6.91 -19.07 -2.93
CA VAL A 190 -5.74 -19.24 -2.06
C VAL A 190 -6.07 -20.06 -0.81
N LEU A 191 -7.24 -19.83 -0.19
CA LEU A 191 -7.67 -20.61 0.97
C LEU A 191 -7.87 -22.09 0.62
N GLN A 192 -8.47 -22.39 -0.54
CA GLN A 192 -8.68 -23.75 -1.00
C GLN A 192 -7.34 -24.43 -1.35
N VAL A 193 -6.44 -23.74 -2.06
CA VAL A 193 -5.08 -24.22 -2.35
C VAL A 193 -4.34 -24.57 -1.06
N LYS A 194 -4.34 -23.69 -0.06
CA LYS A 194 -3.69 -23.96 1.23
C LYS A 194 -4.31 -25.13 1.97
N ASN A 195 -5.63 -25.28 1.93
CA ASN A 195 -6.30 -26.41 2.58
C ASN A 195 -5.94 -27.75 1.92
N LEU A 196 -5.88 -27.78 0.58
CA LEU A 196 -5.44 -28.97 -0.15
C LEU A 196 -3.95 -29.24 0.08
N ALA A 197 -3.10 -28.22 0.07
CA ALA A 197 -1.68 -28.38 0.37
C ALA A 197 -1.45 -28.93 1.78
N ASN A 198 -2.14 -28.39 2.80
CA ASN A 198 -2.06 -28.90 4.16
C ASN A 198 -2.60 -30.34 4.30
N LYS A 199 -3.52 -30.74 3.43
CA LYS A 199 -4.07 -32.12 3.44
C LYS A 199 -3.13 -33.13 2.79
N HIS A 200 -2.50 -32.76 1.66
CA HIS A 200 -1.73 -33.68 0.83
C HIS A 200 -0.22 -33.53 0.96
N LEU A 201 0.28 -32.33 1.32
CA LEU A 201 1.72 -31.99 1.39
C LEU A 201 2.20 -31.74 2.82
N SER A 202 1.41 -32.09 3.85
CA SER A 202 1.70 -31.80 5.27
C SER A 202 3.01 -32.39 5.79
N ASP A 203 3.53 -33.42 5.15
CA ASP A 203 4.78 -34.05 5.52
C ASP A 203 6.02 -33.30 5.02
N TYR A 204 5.83 -32.26 4.21
CA TYR A 204 6.86 -31.44 3.60
C TYR A 204 6.81 -30.01 4.12
N GLU A 205 7.92 -29.28 3.99
CA GLU A 205 7.93 -27.84 4.14
C GLU A 205 7.29 -27.22 2.90
N ILE A 206 6.38 -26.25 3.08
CA ILE A 206 5.60 -25.66 1.99
C ILE A 206 5.85 -24.16 1.95
N HIS A 207 6.18 -23.65 0.76
CA HIS A 207 6.34 -22.21 0.46
C HIS A 207 5.30 -21.79 -0.56
N TYR A 208 4.78 -20.55 -0.38
CA TYR A 208 3.79 -19.97 -1.29
C TYR A 208 4.26 -18.62 -1.78
N ALA A 209 4.09 -18.33 -3.08
CA ALA A 209 4.39 -17.03 -3.66
C ALA A 209 3.47 -16.71 -4.85
N GLY A 210 3.74 -15.58 -5.50
CA GLY A 210 3.00 -15.07 -6.64
C GLY A 210 2.00 -13.99 -6.28
N GLN A 211 1.68 -13.14 -7.25
CA GLN A 211 0.79 -12.01 -7.04
C GLN A 211 -0.63 -12.44 -6.60
N PRO A 212 -1.27 -13.47 -7.19
CA PRO A 212 -2.58 -13.93 -6.72
C PRO A 212 -2.56 -14.47 -5.29
N TYR A 213 -1.46 -15.13 -4.87
CA TYR A 213 -1.28 -15.56 -3.48
C TYR A 213 -1.21 -14.35 -2.53
N LEU A 214 -0.42 -13.34 -2.90
CA LEU A 214 -0.31 -12.12 -2.11
C LEU A 214 -1.67 -11.44 -1.96
N ALA A 215 -2.39 -11.25 -3.07
CA ALA A 215 -3.72 -10.63 -3.07
C ALA A 215 -4.75 -11.43 -2.23
N GLY A 216 -4.68 -12.75 -2.25
CA GLY A 216 -5.58 -13.62 -1.49
C GLY A 216 -5.32 -13.65 0.03
N GLU A 217 -4.05 -13.55 0.46
CA GLU A 217 -3.68 -13.58 1.89
C GLU A 217 -3.78 -12.21 2.57
N THR A 218 -3.54 -11.13 1.83
CA THR A 218 -3.44 -9.78 2.39
C THR A 218 -4.69 -9.31 3.13
N PRO A 219 -5.94 -9.57 2.71
CA PRO A 219 -7.13 -9.17 3.46
C PRO A 219 -7.18 -9.70 4.89
N ALA A 220 -6.78 -10.95 5.11
CA ALA A 220 -6.73 -11.55 6.44
C ALA A 220 -5.64 -10.90 7.32
N LEU A 221 -4.48 -10.62 6.73
CA LEU A 221 -3.38 -9.94 7.39
C LEU A 221 -3.73 -8.50 7.77
N ILE A 222 -4.36 -7.75 6.86
CA ILE A 222 -4.84 -6.38 7.11
C ILE A 222 -5.81 -6.38 8.30
N LYS A 223 -6.80 -7.25 8.29
CA LYS A 223 -7.78 -7.34 9.38
C LYS A 223 -7.11 -7.60 10.73
N LYS A 224 -6.13 -8.48 10.76
CA LYS A 224 -5.35 -8.79 11.98
C LYS A 224 -4.51 -7.59 12.40
N ASP A 225 -3.78 -6.97 11.48
CA ASP A 225 -2.89 -5.84 11.73
C ASP A 225 -3.69 -4.62 12.24
N VAL A 226 -4.75 -4.22 11.55
CA VAL A 226 -5.64 -3.12 11.97
C VAL A 226 -6.21 -3.37 13.37
N THR A 227 -6.63 -4.60 13.67
CA THR A 227 -7.18 -4.94 15.00
C THR A 227 -6.12 -4.77 16.10
N ILE A 228 -4.89 -5.22 15.87
CA ILE A 228 -3.76 -5.08 16.79
C ILE A 228 -3.40 -3.60 16.96
N LEU A 229 -3.24 -2.87 15.86
CA LEU A 229 -2.85 -1.45 15.87
C LEU A 229 -3.89 -0.59 16.60
N MET A 230 -5.19 -0.81 16.33
CA MET A 230 -6.27 -0.10 17.00
C MET A 230 -6.29 -0.39 18.50
N SER A 231 -6.11 -1.65 18.88
CA SER A 231 -6.05 -2.04 20.31
C SER A 231 -4.89 -1.36 21.02
N ILE A 232 -3.69 -1.42 20.45
CA ILE A 232 -2.49 -0.76 20.99
C ILE A 232 -2.68 0.75 21.01
N GLY A 233 -3.20 1.35 19.93
CA GLY A 233 -3.45 2.79 19.83
C GLY A 233 -4.41 3.30 20.91
N VAL A 234 -5.53 2.61 21.12
CA VAL A 234 -6.50 2.96 22.17
C VAL A 234 -5.89 2.85 23.57
N VAL A 235 -5.08 1.79 23.81
CA VAL A 235 -4.39 1.60 25.12
C VAL A 235 -3.37 2.71 25.35
N ILE A 236 -2.52 3.01 24.37
CA ILE A 236 -1.53 4.09 24.47
C ILE A 236 -2.23 5.43 24.74
N MET A 237 -3.28 5.74 23.95
CA MET A 237 -4.04 6.98 24.14
C MET A 237 -4.72 7.02 25.50
N PHE A 238 -5.33 5.92 25.97
CA PHE A 238 -5.91 5.85 27.30
C PHE A 238 -4.88 6.19 28.38
N ILE A 239 -3.69 5.56 28.32
CA ILE A 239 -2.62 5.80 29.30
C ILE A 239 -2.19 7.27 29.28
N ILE A 240 -1.92 7.83 28.09
CA ILE A 240 -1.44 9.21 27.97
C ILE A 240 -2.50 10.21 28.42
N LEU A 241 -3.76 10.03 28.00
CA LEU A 241 -4.86 10.90 28.44
C LEU A 241 -5.10 10.79 29.94
N PHE A 242 -5.01 9.56 30.49
CA PHE A 242 -5.18 9.36 31.93
C PHE A 242 -4.08 10.02 32.77
N LEU A 243 -2.84 9.91 32.36
CA LEU A 243 -1.70 10.58 33.03
C LEU A 243 -1.87 12.11 33.01
N ASN A 244 -2.39 12.66 31.90
CA ASN A 244 -2.59 14.09 31.74
C ASN A 244 -3.83 14.61 32.49
N PHE A 245 -4.99 13.98 32.28
CA PHE A 245 -6.26 14.46 32.85
C PHE A 245 -6.55 13.92 34.24
N ARG A 246 -5.96 12.80 34.63
CA ARG A 246 -6.18 12.14 35.92
C ARG A 246 -7.67 11.91 36.25
N SER A 247 -8.46 11.69 35.22
CA SER A 247 -9.91 11.50 35.32
C SER A 247 -10.36 10.44 34.29
N ILE A 248 -10.66 9.23 34.75
CA ILE A 248 -11.15 8.13 33.93
C ILE A 248 -12.37 8.57 33.10
N TYR A 249 -13.32 9.27 33.72
CA TYR A 249 -14.51 9.68 33.02
C TYR A 249 -14.24 10.65 31.86
N ALA A 250 -13.32 11.61 32.03
CA ALA A 250 -12.93 12.52 30.94
C ALA A 250 -12.26 11.75 29.79
N VAL A 251 -11.37 10.80 30.14
CA VAL A 251 -10.67 9.95 29.15
C VAL A 251 -11.67 9.09 28.39
N LEU A 252 -12.56 8.38 29.09
CA LEU A 252 -13.59 7.55 28.44
C LEU A 252 -14.55 8.38 27.58
N SER A 253 -14.87 9.61 27.97
CA SER A 253 -15.71 10.50 27.16
C SER A 253 -15.03 10.88 25.84
N ILE A 254 -13.73 11.18 25.87
CA ILE A 254 -12.93 11.45 24.66
C ILE A 254 -12.86 10.21 23.79
N LEU A 255 -12.46 9.05 24.36
CA LEU A 255 -12.32 7.81 23.61
C LEU A 255 -13.64 7.36 22.96
N LEU A 256 -14.76 7.51 23.67
CA LEU A 256 -16.08 7.19 23.10
C LEU A 256 -16.38 8.06 21.86
N THR A 257 -16.07 9.37 21.94
CA THR A 257 -16.25 10.30 20.81
C THR A 257 -15.39 9.85 19.61
N ILE A 258 -14.16 9.45 19.84
CA ILE A 258 -13.22 8.98 18.81
C ILE A 258 -13.71 7.67 18.18
N ILE A 259 -14.10 6.69 19.00
CA ILE A 259 -14.60 5.40 18.52
C ILE A 259 -15.87 5.60 17.68
N CYS A 260 -16.79 6.46 18.12
CA CYS A 260 -17.98 6.80 17.33
C CYS A 260 -17.62 7.45 15.98
N SER A 261 -16.58 8.26 15.94
CA SER A 261 -16.12 8.88 14.67
C SER A 261 -15.50 7.85 13.73
N PHE A 262 -14.74 6.91 14.27
CA PHE A 262 -14.17 5.81 13.49
C PHE A 262 -15.26 4.88 12.92
N LEU A 263 -16.24 4.50 13.75
CA LEU A 263 -17.36 3.68 13.27
C LEU A 263 -18.16 4.39 12.18
N ALA A 264 -18.38 5.71 12.33
CA ALA A 264 -19.04 6.50 11.30
C ALA A 264 -18.24 6.57 9.99
N MET A 265 -16.91 6.65 10.05
CA MET A 265 -16.06 6.62 8.87
C MET A 265 -16.20 5.30 8.11
N LEU A 266 -16.10 4.15 8.80
CA LEU A 266 -16.28 2.84 8.17
C LEU A 266 -17.67 2.68 7.54
N GLY A 267 -18.71 3.11 8.28
CA GLY A 267 -20.05 3.08 7.74
C GLY A 267 -20.24 3.99 6.53
N PHE A 268 -19.62 5.17 6.54
CA PHE A 268 -19.64 6.10 5.40
C PHE A 268 -19.01 5.47 4.16
N MET A 269 -17.84 4.83 4.29
CA MET A 269 -17.18 4.14 3.17
C MET A 269 -18.10 3.05 2.59
N GLY A 270 -18.74 2.25 3.44
CA GLY A 270 -19.70 1.25 2.98
C GLY A 270 -20.92 1.86 2.29
N TRP A 271 -21.49 2.97 2.81
CA TRP A 271 -22.57 3.69 2.13
C TRP A 271 -22.14 4.24 0.77
N MET A 272 -20.97 4.84 0.70
CA MET A 272 -20.46 5.39 -0.56
C MET A 272 -20.27 4.27 -1.60
N ARG A 273 -19.73 3.12 -1.20
CA ARG A 273 -19.64 1.95 -2.06
C ARG A 273 -21.03 1.51 -2.57
N TYR A 274 -22.01 1.39 -1.67
CA TYR A 274 -23.36 1.00 -2.04
C TYR A 274 -24.02 1.99 -3.02
N LEU A 275 -23.86 3.30 -2.78
CA LEU A 275 -24.49 4.34 -3.60
C LEU A 275 -23.81 4.55 -4.95
N THR A 276 -22.50 4.41 -5.02
CA THR A 276 -21.73 4.67 -6.25
C THR A 276 -21.50 3.42 -7.07
N GLY A 277 -21.57 2.23 -6.46
CA GLY A 277 -21.17 0.97 -7.08
C GLY A 277 -19.66 0.85 -7.32
N SER A 278 -18.86 1.82 -6.89
CA SER A 278 -17.43 1.93 -7.20
C SER A 278 -16.56 1.23 -6.16
N ASN A 279 -15.47 0.59 -6.62
CA ASN A 279 -14.44 -0.02 -5.79
C ASN A 279 -13.54 1.01 -5.09
N PHE A 280 -13.63 2.30 -5.43
CA PHE A 280 -12.84 3.39 -4.82
C PHE A 280 -12.94 3.45 -3.28
N PHE A 281 -14.04 2.93 -2.72
CA PHE A 281 -14.29 2.90 -1.28
C PHE A 281 -13.99 1.55 -0.64
N ASP A 282 -13.39 0.61 -1.38
CA ASP A 282 -12.90 -0.64 -0.79
C ASP A 282 -11.67 -0.36 0.08
N PHE A 283 -11.54 -1.15 1.13
CA PHE A 283 -10.44 -1.00 2.07
C PHE A 283 -9.31 -1.93 1.66
N THR A 284 -8.19 -1.35 1.27
CA THR A 284 -6.99 -2.06 0.79
C THR A 284 -5.86 -2.01 1.83
N MET A 285 -4.76 -2.70 1.56
CA MET A 285 -3.52 -2.58 2.34
C MET A 285 -3.05 -1.12 2.44
N MET A 286 -3.26 -0.35 1.37
CA MET A 286 -2.90 1.06 1.29
C MET A 286 -3.63 1.93 2.33
N ASN A 287 -4.83 1.52 2.72
CA ASN A 287 -5.71 2.25 3.65
C ASN A 287 -5.53 1.85 5.12
N THR A 288 -4.63 0.91 5.42
CA THR A 288 -4.42 0.35 6.77
C THR A 288 -4.08 1.42 7.84
N SER A 289 -3.50 2.55 7.42
CA SER A 289 -3.18 3.68 8.31
C SER A 289 -4.39 4.51 8.73
N MET A 290 -5.50 4.52 7.96
CA MET A 290 -6.67 5.38 8.19
C MET A 290 -7.24 5.31 9.61
N PRO A 291 -7.43 4.11 10.22
CA PRO A 291 -7.98 3.99 11.56
C PRO A 291 -7.17 4.74 12.61
N ILE A 292 -5.84 4.56 12.61
CA ILE A 292 -4.94 5.21 13.57
C ILE A 292 -4.83 6.71 13.33
N ILE A 293 -4.80 7.13 12.08
CA ILE A 293 -4.78 8.54 11.71
C ILE A 293 -6.04 9.24 12.22
N LEU A 294 -7.22 8.69 11.94
CA LEU A 294 -8.48 9.29 12.41
C LEU A 294 -8.56 9.27 13.94
N LEU A 295 -8.19 8.14 14.57
CA LEU A 295 -8.19 8.00 16.03
C LEU A 295 -7.34 9.11 16.68
N THR A 296 -6.18 9.41 16.09
CA THR A 296 -5.25 10.39 16.63
C THR A 296 -5.71 11.82 16.35
N ILE A 297 -6.19 12.13 15.14
CA ILE A 297 -6.70 13.47 14.77
C ILE A 297 -7.96 13.82 15.57
N ALA A 298 -8.92 12.90 15.65
CA ALA A 298 -10.17 13.11 16.38
C ALA A 298 -9.95 13.33 17.88
N ASN A 299 -8.81 12.89 18.43
CA ASN A 299 -8.44 13.12 19.81
C ASN A 299 -8.16 14.59 20.13
N SER A 300 -7.57 15.33 19.20
CA SER A 300 -7.15 16.73 19.37
C SER A 300 -8.30 17.63 19.90
N ASP A 301 -9.46 17.56 19.26
CA ASP A 301 -10.63 18.35 19.66
C ASP A 301 -11.06 18.06 21.11
N GLY A 302 -11.12 16.77 21.46
CA GLY A 302 -11.48 16.31 22.80
C GLY A 302 -10.51 16.81 23.87
N VAL A 303 -9.22 16.74 23.60
CA VAL A 303 -8.15 17.22 24.49
C VAL A 303 -8.26 18.72 24.72
N HIS A 304 -8.47 19.50 23.66
CA HIS A 304 -8.64 20.95 23.77
C HIS A 304 -9.90 21.34 24.58
N ILE A 305 -11.02 20.66 24.36
CA ILE A 305 -12.27 20.93 25.09
C ILE A 305 -12.11 20.60 26.58
N VAL A 306 -11.63 19.40 26.91
CA VAL A 306 -11.51 18.96 28.31
C VAL A 306 -10.46 19.78 29.06
N SER A 307 -9.31 20.05 28.48
CA SER A 307 -8.26 20.87 29.12
C SER A 307 -8.74 22.29 29.40
N LYS A 308 -9.46 22.91 28.45
CA LYS A 308 -10.02 24.23 28.60
C LYS A 308 -11.14 24.24 29.63
N PHE A 309 -12.00 23.22 29.61
CA PHE A 309 -13.09 23.10 30.61
C PHE A 309 -12.50 23.02 32.03
N PHE A 310 -11.46 22.22 32.26
CA PHE A 310 -10.84 22.16 33.59
C PHE A 310 -10.22 23.49 34.00
N LYS A 311 -9.56 24.21 33.07
CA LYS A 311 -9.02 25.57 33.35
C LYS A 311 -10.11 26.57 33.72
N GLU A 312 -11.21 26.62 32.96
CA GLU A 312 -12.33 27.55 33.22
C GLU A 312 -13.13 27.14 34.46
N PHE A 313 -13.23 25.83 34.77
CA PHE A 313 -13.90 25.34 35.96
C PHE A 313 -13.12 25.70 37.24
N ARG A 314 -11.80 25.62 37.22
CA ARG A 314 -10.95 26.14 38.31
C ARG A 314 -11.19 27.61 38.58
N ARG A 315 -11.39 28.40 37.50
CA ARG A 315 -11.55 29.85 37.58
C ARG A 315 -12.95 30.27 38.02
N SER A 316 -13.98 29.68 37.41
CA SER A 316 -15.36 30.10 37.62
C SER A 316 -16.04 29.40 38.81
N LYS A 317 -15.54 28.27 39.25
CA LYS A 317 -16.14 27.37 40.26
C LYS A 317 -17.59 26.95 39.94
N ASN A 318 -18.04 27.17 38.70
CA ASN A 318 -19.35 26.83 38.21
C ASN A 318 -19.22 26.03 36.92
N GLN A 319 -19.77 24.81 36.90
CA GLN A 319 -19.65 23.85 35.80
C GLN A 319 -20.30 24.35 34.52
N GLU A 320 -21.52 24.85 34.61
CA GLU A 320 -22.29 25.35 33.47
C GLU A 320 -21.58 26.54 32.80
N LYS A 321 -21.18 27.52 33.62
CA LYS A 321 -20.46 28.71 33.17
C LYS A 321 -19.10 28.33 32.54
N ALA A 322 -18.39 27.36 33.14
CA ALA A 322 -17.13 26.86 32.62
C ALA A 322 -17.27 26.19 31.24
N LEU A 323 -18.30 25.32 31.10
CA LEU A 323 -18.56 24.61 29.86
C LEU A 323 -19.04 25.57 28.75
N THR A 324 -19.97 26.48 29.07
CA THR A 324 -20.42 27.52 28.13
C THR A 324 -19.25 28.37 27.63
N THR A 325 -18.39 28.83 28.55
CA THR A 325 -17.23 29.64 28.20
C THR A 325 -16.22 28.86 27.34
N THR A 326 -16.05 27.59 27.64
CA THR A 326 -15.17 26.67 26.87
C THR A 326 -15.67 26.51 25.43
N MET A 327 -16.94 26.13 25.27
CA MET A 327 -17.53 25.92 23.95
C MET A 327 -17.64 27.23 23.16
N ASP A 328 -17.93 28.34 23.83
CA ASP A 328 -17.95 29.64 23.17
C ASP A 328 -16.60 30.06 22.61
N ARG A 329 -15.51 29.66 23.25
CA ARG A 329 -14.15 30.01 22.83
C ARG A 329 -13.56 29.02 21.80
N LEU A 330 -13.90 27.73 21.89
CA LEU A 330 -13.25 26.69 21.11
C LEU A 330 -14.01 26.26 19.86
N THR A 331 -15.34 26.39 19.81
CA THR A 331 -16.13 25.90 18.66
C THR A 331 -15.66 26.47 17.31
N GLN A 332 -15.28 27.76 17.25
CA GLN A 332 -14.79 28.34 15.99
C GLN A 332 -13.41 27.87 15.59
N PRO A 333 -12.39 27.88 16.48
CA PRO A 333 -11.09 27.29 16.17
C PRO A 333 -11.20 25.82 15.74
N ILE A 334 -11.93 24.99 16.50
CA ILE A 334 -12.12 23.57 16.21
C ILE A 334 -12.80 23.35 14.85
N PHE A 335 -13.82 24.16 14.52
CA PHE A 335 -14.43 24.10 13.18
C PHE A 335 -13.43 24.42 12.07
N LEU A 336 -12.59 25.45 12.28
CA LEU A 336 -11.57 25.81 11.29
C LEU A 336 -10.53 24.70 11.13
N THR A 337 -10.06 24.13 12.25
CA THR A 337 -9.10 23.03 12.22
C THR A 337 -9.69 21.81 11.51
N SER A 338 -10.90 21.40 11.83
CA SER A 338 -11.57 20.27 11.17
C SER A 338 -11.77 20.49 9.67
N ILE A 339 -12.12 21.70 9.23
CA ILE A 339 -12.23 22.03 7.80
C ILE A 339 -10.85 22.01 7.12
N THR A 340 -9.82 22.61 7.72
CA THR A 340 -8.49 22.64 7.12
C THR A 340 -7.88 21.25 7.02
N THR A 341 -8.09 20.41 8.02
CA THR A 341 -7.65 19.02 8.02
C THR A 341 -8.42 18.20 6.98
N SER A 342 -9.74 18.31 6.93
CA SER A 342 -10.54 17.65 5.88
C SER A 342 -10.13 18.10 4.48
N ALA A 343 -9.90 19.41 4.30
CA ALA A 343 -9.44 19.95 3.04
C ALA A 343 -8.06 19.43 2.63
N ALA A 344 -7.11 19.29 3.58
CA ALA A 344 -5.80 18.72 3.34
C ALA A 344 -5.89 17.26 2.86
N PHE A 345 -6.77 16.45 3.46
CA PHE A 345 -7.00 15.08 2.97
C PHE A 345 -7.70 15.04 1.62
N LEU A 346 -8.63 15.95 1.35
CA LEU A 346 -9.29 16.04 0.04
C LEU A 346 -8.34 16.43 -1.10
N THR A 347 -7.16 17.00 -0.82
CA THR A 347 -6.15 17.22 -1.88
C THR A 347 -5.56 15.93 -2.42
N LEU A 348 -5.69 14.81 -1.72
CA LEU A 348 -5.32 13.49 -2.24
C LEU A 348 -6.15 13.07 -3.46
N LEU A 349 -7.31 13.68 -3.70
CA LEU A 349 -8.08 13.50 -4.94
C LEU A 349 -7.33 13.98 -6.20
N SER A 350 -6.23 14.70 -6.05
CA SER A 350 -5.35 15.04 -7.18
C SER A 350 -4.49 13.87 -7.63
N SER A 351 -4.44 12.78 -6.87
CA SER A 351 -3.78 11.55 -7.27
C SER A 351 -4.66 10.76 -8.24
N PRO A 352 -4.10 10.17 -9.29
CA PRO A 352 -4.84 9.28 -10.17
C PRO A 352 -5.14 7.90 -9.57
N LEU A 353 -4.64 7.61 -8.37
CA LEU A 353 -4.80 6.30 -7.71
C LEU A 353 -6.19 6.16 -7.08
N ASP A 354 -6.92 5.15 -7.48
CA ASP A 354 -8.31 4.93 -7.11
C ASP A 354 -8.54 4.82 -5.60
N TYR A 355 -7.69 4.11 -4.87
CA TYR A 355 -7.81 3.98 -3.41
C TYR A 355 -7.60 5.29 -2.65
N MET A 356 -6.94 6.30 -3.26
CA MET A 356 -6.78 7.63 -2.67
C MET A 356 -8.13 8.36 -2.55
N ILE A 357 -9.09 8.06 -3.41
CA ILE A 357 -10.45 8.64 -3.37
C ILE A 357 -11.14 8.20 -2.08
N GLY A 358 -11.18 6.90 -1.81
CA GLY A 358 -11.75 6.36 -0.58
C GLY A 358 -11.02 6.86 0.67
N TYR A 359 -9.69 6.94 0.60
CA TYR A 359 -8.87 7.48 1.68
C TYR A 359 -9.21 8.94 1.99
N ALA A 360 -9.24 9.81 0.97
CA ALA A 360 -9.50 11.23 1.10
C ALA A 360 -10.90 11.51 1.69
N PHE A 361 -11.94 10.93 1.10
CA PHE A 361 -13.31 11.11 1.56
C PHE A 361 -13.57 10.46 2.92
N GLY A 362 -13.00 9.27 3.17
CA GLY A 362 -13.15 8.56 4.42
C GLY A 362 -12.61 9.36 5.62
N ILE A 363 -11.35 9.81 5.52
CA ILE A 363 -10.75 10.64 6.59
C ILE A 363 -11.44 12.00 6.71
N ALA A 364 -11.72 12.69 5.59
CA ALA A 364 -12.38 13.99 5.63
C ALA A 364 -13.76 13.90 6.32
N PHE A 365 -14.55 12.88 6.00
CA PHE A 365 -15.82 12.61 6.66
C PHE A 365 -15.62 12.28 8.15
N GLY A 366 -14.68 11.39 8.48
CA GLY A 366 -14.39 11.01 9.86
C GLY A 366 -13.99 12.19 10.73
N VAL A 367 -13.16 13.11 10.23
CA VAL A 367 -12.74 14.34 10.92
C VAL A 367 -13.94 15.28 11.13
N MET A 368 -14.76 15.48 10.10
CA MET A 368 -15.97 16.32 10.24
C MET A 368 -17.00 15.69 11.20
N TRP A 369 -17.11 14.37 11.24
CA TRP A 369 -17.94 13.66 12.21
C TRP A 369 -17.40 13.80 13.64
N ALA A 370 -16.06 13.71 13.80
CA ALA A 370 -15.41 13.97 15.08
C ALA A 370 -15.70 15.39 15.58
N PHE A 371 -15.60 16.40 14.72
CA PHE A 371 -16.01 17.77 15.05
C PHE A 371 -17.47 17.84 15.52
N PHE A 372 -18.40 17.22 14.77
CA PHE A 372 -19.82 17.19 15.14
C PHE A 372 -20.02 16.58 16.54
N LEU A 373 -19.39 15.44 16.81
CA LEU A 373 -19.48 14.76 18.12
C LEU A 373 -18.77 15.56 19.22
N SER A 374 -17.66 16.21 18.94
CA SER A 374 -16.93 17.09 19.86
C SER A 374 -17.75 18.34 20.25
N CYS A 375 -18.64 18.77 19.38
CA CYS A 375 -19.55 19.90 19.68
C CYS A 375 -20.89 19.49 20.30
N THR A 376 -21.29 18.24 20.23
CA THR A 376 -22.59 17.72 20.69
C THR A 376 -22.45 16.70 21.81
N MET A 377 -21.85 15.57 21.52
CA MET A 377 -21.76 14.42 22.44
C MET A 377 -20.80 14.68 23.60
N LEU A 378 -19.60 15.19 23.35
CA LEU A 378 -18.59 15.41 24.39
C LEU A 378 -19.02 16.45 25.44
N PRO A 379 -19.56 17.65 25.08
CA PRO A 379 -20.08 18.60 26.06
C PRO A 379 -21.25 18.02 26.84
N SER A 380 -22.10 17.21 26.20
CA SER A 380 -23.23 16.54 26.90
C SER A 380 -22.74 15.56 27.95
N LEU A 381 -21.70 14.72 27.61
CA LEU A 381 -21.08 13.82 28.59
C LEU A 381 -20.45 14.57 29.75
N ILE A 382 -19.71 15.67 29.46
CA ILE A 382 -19.15 16.53 30.52
C ILE A 382 -20.24 17.15 31.41
N SER A 383 -21.36 17.54 30.85
CA SER A 383 -22.47 18.15 31.58
C SER A 383 -23.16 17.15 32.51
N LEU A 384 -23.31 15.90 32.10
CA LEU A 384 -23.97 14.84 32.89
C LEU A 384 -23.23 14.49 34.18
N LYS A 385 -21.93 14.67 34.24
CA LYS A 385 -21.11 14.39 35.45
C LYS A 385 -21.02 15.60 36.36
N LYS A 386 -21.21 15.40 37.67
CA LYS A 386 -20.94 16.41 38.71
C LYS A 386 -19.41 16.41 38.99
N TRP A 387 -18.76 17.55 38.71
CA TRP A 387 -17.31 17.70 38.90
C TRP A 387 -17.00 18.33 40.24
N SER A 388 -15.91 17.85 40.91
CA SER A 388 -15.45 18.37 42.19
C SER A 388 -14.15 19.17 42.04
N LEU A 389 -14.05 20.34 42.63
CA LEU A 389 -12.85 21.19 42.66
C LEU A 389 -11.67 20.56 43.41
N LYS A 390 -11.94 19.58 44.30
CA LYS A 390 -10.93 18.85 45.07
C LYS A 390 -10.27 17.72 44.27
N SER A 391 -10.74 17.45 43.05
CA SER A 391 -10.19 16.40 42.18
C SER A 391 -8.74 16.71 41.80
N ASN A 392 -7.88 15.69 41.83
CA ASN A 392 -6.46 15.77 41.38
C ASN A 392 -6.34 16.20 39.92
N ALA A 393 -7.37 15.96 39.10
CA ALA A 393 -7.50 16.43 37.71
C ALA A 393 -7.45 17.96 37.59
N ILE A 394 -7.84 18.70 38.65
CA ILE A 394 -8.08 20.13 38.59
C ILE A 394 -7.01 20.93 39.37
N SER A 395 -6.30 20.32 40.35
CA SER A 395 -5.54 21.06 41.35
C SER A 395 -4.03 21.25 41.09
N LYS A 396 -3.38 20.53 40.17
CA LYS A 396 -1.91 20.57 39.99
C LYS A 396 -1.46 21.08 38.64
N GLU A 397 -0.43 21.93 38.59
CA GLU A 397 0.28 22.31 37.35
C GLU A 397 1.11 21.15 36.80
N SER A 398 1.17 21.04 35.48
CA SER A 398 1.88 19.98 34.76
C SER A 398 3.36 20.36 34.48
N LEU A 399 4.24 19.34 34.35
CA LEU A 399 5.63 19.54 33.88
C LEU A 399 5.67 20.20 32.50
N ILE A 400 4.69 19.89 31.63
CA ILE A 400 4.53 20.48 30.30
C ILE A 400 4.32 22.00 30.40
N GLU A 401 3.56 22.49 31.38
CA GLU A 401 3.32 23.91 31.59
C GLU A 401 4.61 24.68 31.95
N LYS A 402 5.51 24.06 32.70
CA LYS A 402 6.84 24.63 33.03
C LYS A 402 7.72 24.70 31.76
N LEU A 403 7.70 23.67 30.92
CA LEU A 403 8.48 23.62 29.67
C LEU A 403 8.03 24.70 28.68
N THR A 404 6.71 24.85 28.48
CA THR A 404 6.14 25.87 27.58
C THR A 404 6.43 27.28 28.04
N ASN A 405 6.39 27.52 29.35
CA ASN A 405 6.75 28.81 29.92
C ASN A 405 8.20 29.16 29.62
N LYS A 406 9.14 28.22 29.77
CA LYS A 406 10.57 28.42 29.46
C LYS A 406 10.79 28.69 27.97
N ILE A 407 10.17 27.95 27.10
CA ILE A 407 10.22 28.18 25.63
C ILE A 407 9.69 29.58 25.30
N GLY A 408 8.52 29.96 25.83
CA GLY A 408 7.94 31.29 25.62
C GLY A 408 8.83 32.42 26.06
N ASP A 409 9.50 32.28 27.22
CA ASP A 409 10.45 33.28 27.73
C ASP A 409 11.69 33.41 26.82
N ILE A 410 12.27 32.31 26.32
CA ILE A 410 13.42 32.33 25.39
C ILE A 410 13.02 32.98 24.04
N VAL A 411 11.90 32.59 23.47
CA VAL A 411 11.42 33.13 22.19
C VAL A 411 11.09 34.62 22.31
N HIS A 412 10.61 35.07 23.44
CA HIS A 412 10.31 36.48 23.67
C HIS A 412 11.58 37.31 23.86
N THR A 413 12.59 36.80 24.59
CA THR A 413 13.84 37.52 24.90
C THR A 413 14.83 37.55 23.74
N GLN A 414 14.90 36.45 22.96
CA GLN A 414 15.90 36.29 21.89
C GLN A 414 15.29 35.80 20.55
N PRO A 415 14.25 36.46 20.01
CA PRO A 415 13.50 35.93 18.85
C PRO A 415 14.36 35.78 17.59
N LYS A 416 15.34 36.68 17.36
CA LYS A 416 16.21 36.59 16.18
C LYS A 416 17.15 35.39 16.24
N LYS A 417 17.70 35.08 17.42
CA LYS A 417 18.58 33.89 17.57
C LYS A 417 17.80 32.59 17.44
N VAL A 418 16.58 32.52 17.97
CA VAL A 418 15.71 31.37 17.85
C VAL A 418 15.32 31.13 16.39
N LEU A 419 14.95 32.20 15.67
CA LEU A 419 14.62 32.11 14.24
C LEU A 419 15.82 31.62 13.42
N LEU A 420 17.02 32.21 13.64
CA LEU A 420 18.23 31.81 12.91
C LEU A 420 18.61 30.35 13.17
N GLY A 421 18.57 29.92 14.44
CA GLY A 421 18.82 28.51 14.80
C GLY A 421 17.81 27.55 14.17
N SER A 422 16.52 27.91 14.18
CA SER A 422 15.48 27.10 13.53
C SER A 422 15.68 27.00 12.02
N LEU A 423 16.01 28.11 11.35
CA LEU A 423 16.31 28.13 9.92
C LEU A 423 17.53 27.27 9.57
N LEU A 424 18.57 27.30 10.39
CA LEU A 424 19.77 26.47 10.20
C LEU A 424 19.40 24.97 10.24
N ILE A 425 18.60 24.57 11.22
CA ILE A 425 18.14 23.18 11.36
C ILE A 425 17.33 22.77 10.11
N VAL A 426 16.40 23.61 9.67
CA VAL A 426 15.58 23.34 8.45
C VAL A 426 16.47 23.25 7.20
N SER A 427 17.46 24.15 7.06
CA SER A 427 18.37 24.15 5.90
C SER A 427 19.26 22.89 5.85
N ILE A 428 19.78 22.44 7.00
CA ILE A 428 20.56 21.19 7.07
C ILE A 428 19.68 20.00 6.72
N SER A 429 18.45 19.97 7.26
CA SER A 429 17.52 18.90 6.96
C SER A 429 17.12 18.84 5.47
N ALA A 430 17.04 19.98 4.81
CA ALA A 430 16.71 20.05 3.38
C ALA A 430 17.70 19.27 2.48
N ILE A 431 18.97 19.13 2.90
CA ILE A 431 19.98 18.35 2.17
C ILE A 431 19.56 16.87 2.13
N GLY A 432 18.93 16.37 3.18
CA GLY A 432 18.47 14.98 3.24
C GLY A 432 17.41 14.63 2.22
N ILE A 433 16.67 15.61 1.69
CA ILE A 433 15.60 15.34 0.70
C ILE A 433 16.16 14.69 -0.57
N TRP A 434 17.39 15.04 -0.97
CA TRP A 434 18.04 14.47 -2.15
C TRP A 434 18.55 13.03 -1.95
N LEU A 435 18.52 12.53 -0.72
CA LEU A 435 18.91 11.16 -0.38
C LEU A 435 17.71 10.21 -0.30
N ILE A 436 16.50 10.68 -0.63
CA ILE A 436 15.28 9.86 -0.56
C ILE A 436 15.24 8.94 -1.77
N ASN A 437 15.18 7.64 -1.51
CA ASN A 437 14.87 6.63 -2.52
C ASN A 437 13.37 6.38 -2.60
N VAL A 438 12.90 5.86 -3.73
CA VAL A 438 11.50 5.43 -3.91
C VAL A 438 11.48 3.91 -3.97
N GLU A 439 10.73 3.27 -3.07
CA GLU A 439 10.56 1.82 -3.05
C GLU A 439 9.07 1.48 -3.00
N VAL A 440 8.57 0.82 -4.02
CA VAL A 440 7.16 0.47 -4.16
C VAL A 440 6.93 -1.04 -4.28
N ASN A 441 7.98 -1.84 -4.26
CA ASN A 441 7.85 -3.30 -4.27
C ASN A 441 7.18 -3.80 -2.98
N VAL A 442 5.98 -4.36 -3.13
CA VAL A 442 5.11 -4.76 -2.01
C VAL A 442 5.72 -5.87 -1.15
N ILE A 443 6.50 -6.78 -1.74
CA ILE A 443 7.15 -7.86 -0.99
C ILE A 443 8.15 -7.30 0.03
N LYS A 444 8.85 -6.23 -0.33
CA LYS A 444 9.80 -5.55 0.58
C LYS A 444 9.11 -4.80 1.72
N PHE A 445 7.80 -4.58 1.62
CA PHE A 445 7.04 -3.95 2.71
C PHE A 445 6.86 -4.87 3.91
N TYR A 446 6.89 -6.18 3.73
CA TYR A 446 6.82 -7.13 4.85
C TYR A 446 8.14 -7.21 5.61
N LYS A 447 8.05 -7.34 6.94
CA LYS A 447 9.22 -7.52 7.79
C LYS A 447 9.96 -8.83 7.46
N LYS A 448 11.27 -8.85 7.66
CA LYS A 448 12.07 -10.07 7.65
C LYS A 448 11.48 -11.07 8.65
N GLY A 449 11.41 -12.34 8.28
CA GLY A 449 10.74 -13.39 9.05
C GLY A 449 9.21 -13.48 8.84
N ASN A 450 8.63 -12.62 7.99
CA ASN A 450 7.24 -12.79 7.57
C ASN A 450 7.15 -13.92 6.53
N PRO A 451 6.22 -14.90 6.69
CA PRO A 451 6.12 -16.04 5.78
C PRO A 451 5.96 -15.66 4.31
N ILE A 452 5.19 -14.62 3.98
CA ILE A 452 5.03 -14.16 2.58
C ILE A 452 6.37 -13.75 2.01
N ARG A 453 7.12 -12.91 2.71
CA ARG A 453 8.42 -12.43 2.23
C ARG A 453 9.45 -13.55 2.11
N GLU A 454 9.56 -14.37 3.15
CA GLU A 454 10.56 -15.46 3.18
C GLU A 454 10.24 -16.51 2.10
N SER A 455 8.98 -16.89 1.93
CA SER A 455 8.58 -17.85 0.90
C SER A 455 8.78 -17.30 -0.52
N THR A 456 8.47 -16.01 -0.76
CA THR A 456 8.73 -15.39 -2.06
C THR A 456 10.22 -15.38 -2.39
N ILE A 457 11.05 -14.95 -1.44
CA ILE A 457 12.52 -14.95 -1.62
C ILE A 457 13.04 -16.38 -1.82
N PHE A 458 12.50 -17.35 -1.07
CA PHE A 458 12.87 -18.75 -1.24
C PHE A 458 12.60 -19.27 -2.66
N ILE A 459 11.41 -18.95 -3.21
CA ILE A 459 11.06 -19.37 -4.57
C ILE A 459 11.89 -18.61 -5.60
N ASP A 460 12.15 -17.33 -5.41
CA ASP A 460 13.02 -16.54 -6.29
C ASP A 460 14.47 -17.06 -6.33
N ASP A 461 14.99 -17.54 -5.20
CA ASP A 461 16.38 -18.00 -5.11
C ASP A 461 16.59 -19.44 -5.60
N ASN A 462 15.56 -20.30 -5.51
CA ASN A 462 15.67 -21.73 -5.78
C ASN A 462 15.02 -22.18 -7.10
N PHE A 463 14.15 -21.33 -7.69
CA PHE A 463 13.42 -21.65 -8.93
C PHE A 463 13.51 -20.47 -9.92
N THR A 464 12.44 -20.22 -10.63
CA THR A 464 12.25 -19.03 -11.44
C THR A 464 11.73 -17.89 -10.59
N GLY A 465 11.89 -16.64 -11.03
CA GLY A 465 11.36 -15.47 -10.33
C GLY A 465 9.82 -15.51 -10.12
N THR A 466 9.34 -14.73 -9.20
CA THR A 466 7.91 -14.65 -8.86
C THR A 466 7.20 -13.41 -9.44
N MET A 467 7.93 -12.55 -10.15
CA MET A 467 7.41 -11.41 -10.90
C MET A 467 7.58 -11.65 -12.39
N ASN A 468 6.72 -11.06 -13.20
CA ASN A 468 6.80 -11.16 -14.65
C ASN A 468 7.08 -9.81 -15.34
N LEU A 469 7.69 -9.92 -16.51
CA LEU A 469 7.77 -8.92 -17.56
C LEU A 469 7.24 -9.57 -18.83
N SER A 470 6.12 -9.06 -19.35
CA SER A 470 5.49 -9.57 -20.57
C SER A 470 5.77 -8.63 -21.73
N ILE A 471 6.22 -9.18 -22.85
CA ILE A 471 6.48 -8.44 -24.08
C ILE A 471 5.61 -9.04 -25.18
N LYS A 472 4.57 -8.32 -25.55
CA LYS A 472 3.75 -8.65 -26.72
C LYS A 472 4.45 -8.15 -27.97
N LEU A 473 4.71 -9.02 -28.89
CA LEU A 473 5.27 -8.71 -30.21
C LEU A 473 4.20 -8.91 -31.26
N GLU A 474 3.92 -7.90 -32.05
CA GLU A 474 3.08 -7.94 -33.24
C GLU A 474 3.98 -7.83 -34.46
N THR A 475 4.12 -8.90 -35.19
CA THR A 475 4.96 -9.01 -36.40
C THR A 475 4.56 -10.25 -37.18
N ASN A 476 4.91 -10.31 -38.46
CA ASN A 476 4.67 -11.48 -39.28
C ASN A 476 5.56 -12.66 -38.80
N ILE A 477 4.97 -13.60 -38.05
CA ILE A 477 5.62 -14.82 -37.56
C ILE A 477 5.64 -15.89 -38.65
N THR A 478 4.47 -16.11 -39.30
CA THR A 478 4.31 -16.95 -40.48
C THR A 478 3.56 -16.17 -41.56
N ASP A 479 3.76 -16.55 -42.81
CA ASP A 479 2.96 -16.01 -43.92
C ASP A 479 1.65 -16.80 -44.18
N ASP A 480 0.88 -16.40 -45.17
CA ASP A 480 -0.39 -17.01 -45.57
C ASP A 480 -0.25 -18.50 -45.97
N GLU A 481 0.97 -18.94 -46.25
CA GLU A 481 1.29 -20.34 -46.61
C GLU A 481 1.84 -21.11 -45.37
N GLY A 482 1.93 -20.49 -44.22
CA GLY A 482 2.47 -21.07 -42.99
C GLY A 482 4.00 -21.13 -42.96
N ILE A 483 4.67 -20.40 -43.84
CA ILE A 483 6.14 -20.36 -43.87
C ILE A 483 6.68 -19.44 -42.76
N PRO A 484 7.50 -19.91 -41.84
CA PRO A 484 8.02 -19.12 -40.76
C PRO A 484 9.02 -18.05 -41.19
N ASN A 485 8.92 -16.88 -40.64
CA ASN A 485 9.88 -15.80 -40.91
C ASN A 485 11.13 -15.95 -40.03
N TYR A 486 12.18 -16.51 -40.61
CA TYR A 486 13.44 -16.74 -39.90
C TYR A 486 14.07 -15.48 -39.28
N ASN A 487 13.95 -14.31 -39.93
CA ASN A 487 14.50 -13.07 -39.40
C ASN A 487 13.79 -12.63 -38.13
N ASN A 488 12.46 -12.80 -38.07
CA ASN A 488 11.68 -12.49 -36.89
C ASN A 488 11.91 -13.51 -35.78
N TYR A 489 12.01 -14.81 -36.10
CA TYR A 489 12.45 -15.83 -35.14
C TYR A 489 13.79 -15.46 -34.53
N LEU A 490 14.80 -15.09 -35.33
CA LEU A 490 16.12 -14.70 -34.87
C LEU A 490 16.07 -13.43 -33.95
N LYS A 491 15.19 -12.46 -34.26
CA LYS A 491 15.01 -11.27 -33.41
C LYS A 491 14.40 -11.66 -32.05
N VAL A 492 13.41 -12.53 -32.02
CA VAL A 492 12.78 -13.04 -30.78
C VAL A 492 13.83 -13.78 -29.95
N TYR A 493 14.53 -14.71 -30.53
CA TYR A 493 15.61 -15.47 -29.85
C TYR A 493 16.66 -14.54 -29.25
N LYS A 494 17.15 -13.57 -30.00
CA LYS A 494 18.14 -12.60 -29.52
C LYS A 494 17.60 -11.68 -28.42
N LEU A 495 16.31 -11.36 -28.45
CA LEU A 495 15.69 -10.60 -27.37
C LEU A 495 15.63 -11.42 -26.08
N GLN A 496 15.30 -12.71 -26.17
CA GLN A 496 15.34 -13.62 -25.02
C GLN A 496 16.78 -13.77 -24.49
N GLU A 497 17.78 -14.00 -25.35
CA GLU A 497 19.20 -14.07 -25.00
C GLU A 497 19.68 -12.78 -24.30
N PHE A 498 19.27 -11.61 -24.83
CA PHE A 498 19.53 -10.33 -24.18
C PHE A 498 18.89 -10.23 -22.78
N LEU A 499 17.63 -10.61 -22.64
CA LEU A 499 16.92 -10.59 -21.35
C LEU A 499 17.60 -11.52 -20.34
N GLU A 500 17.94 -12.74 -20.74
CA GLU A 500 18.59 -13.76 -19.89
C GLU A 500 20.04 -13.42 -19.54
N SER A 501 20.69 -12.54 -20.31
CA SER A 501 21.99 -12.00 -19.94
C SER A 501 21.97 -11.13 -18.68
N ASN A 502 20.78 -10.76 -18.21
CA ASN A 502 20.60 -9.98 -16.98
C ASN A 502 20.39 -10.89 -15.77
N ASP A 503 21.25 -10.80 -14.76
CA ASP A 503 21.22 -11.62 -13.54
C ASP A 503 19.89 -11.57 -12.77
N GLN A 504 19.03 -10.59 -13.06
CA GLN A 504 17.71 -10.40 -12.41
C GLN A 504 16.60 -11.19 -13.10
N ILE A 505 16.83 -11.64 -14.34
CA ILE A 505 15.92 -12.49 -15.10
C ILE A 505 16.36 -13.93 -14.91
N SER A 506 15.49 -14.75 -14.39
CA SER A 506 15.77 -16.16 -14.13
C SER A 506 15.60 -17.00 -15.38
N MET A 507 14.63 -16.64 -16.23
CA MET A 507 14.37 -17.29 -17.51
C MET A 507 13.38 -16.47 -18.33
N THR A 508 13.36 -16.75 -19.63
CA THR A 508 12.30 -16.29 -20.54
C THR A 508 11.50 -17.48 -21.08
N PHE A 509 10.35 -17.19 -21.67
CA PHE A 509 9.51 -18.17 -22.32
C PHE A 509 8.70 -17.54 -23.45
N SER A 510 8.76 -18.16 -24.63
CA SER A 510 8.03 -17.76 -25.82
C SER A 510 7.77 -18.95 -26.74
N PHE A 511 7.10 -18.70 -27.88
CA PHE A 511 6.95 -19.72 -28.90
C PHE A 511 8.29 -20.18 -29.51
N ALA A 512 9.34 -19.33 -29.47
CA ALA A 512 10.67 -19.73 -29.92
C ALA A 512 11.27 -20.89 -29.09
N ASP A 513 10.91 -20.98 -27.80
CA ASP A 513 11.34 -22.10 -26.95
C ASP A 513 10.64 -23.40 -27.31
N VAL A 514 9.35 -23.34 -27.67
CA VAL A 514 8.61 -24.52 -28.16
C VAL A 514 9.22 -25.04 -29.43
N LEU A 515 9.58 -24.14 -30.36
CA LEU A 515 10.26 -24.49 -31.58
C LEU A 515 11.65 -25.07 -31.31
N GLY A 516 12.41 -24.42 -30.41
CA GLY A 516 13.74 -24.89 -30.03
C GLY A 516 13.74 -26.27 -29.40
N GLN A 517 12.81 -26.56 -28.51
CA GLN A 517 12.62 -27.89 -27.91
C GLN A 517 12.21 -28.93 -28.95
N SER A 518 11.29 -28.57 -29.85
CA SER A 518 10.90 -29.44 -30.95
C SER A 518 12.09 -29.78 -31.86
N TYR A 519 12.88 -28.76 -32.25
CA TYR A 519 14.08 -28.93 -33.05
C TYR A 519 15.12 -29.87 -32.39
N LYS A 520 15.38 -29.63 -31.10
CA LYS A 520 16.30 -30.45 -30.29
C LYS A 520 15.84 -31.89 -30.20
N ALA A 521 14.52 -32.12 -30.02
CA ALA A 521 13.96 -33.44 -29.89
C ALA A 521 14.08 -34.28 -31.18
N TYR A 522 13.65 -33.74 -32.33
CA TYR A 522 13.65 -34.54 -33.56
C TYR A 522 15.02 -34.60 -34.26
N THR A 523 15.90 -33.60 -34.07
CA THR A 523 17.26 -33.62 -34.63
C THR A 523 18.26 -34.29 -33.71
N ASN A 524 17.89 -34.56 -32.46
CA ASN A 524 18.80 -35.01 -31.38
C ASN A 524 20.01 -34.04 -31.22
N SER A 525 19.76 -32.75 -31.44
CA SER A 525 20.76 -31.68 -31.24
C SER A 525 20.97 -31.42 -29.75
N ASP A 526 22.16 -30.95 -29.36
CA ASP A 526 22.40 -30.44 -28.01
C ASP A 526 21.91 -28.96 -27.83
N SER A 527 21.57 -28.28 -28.93
CA SER A 527 21.13 -26.87 -28.93
C SER A 527 19.69 -26.75 -29.33
N GLU A 528 19.00 -25.88 -28.67
CA GLU A 528 17.64 -25.42 -29.02
C GLU A 528 17.65 -24.30 -30.06
N PHE A 529 18.79 -23.76 -30.42
CA PHE A 529 18.94 -22.77 -31.49
C PHE A 529 18.78 -23.37 -32.86
N ILE A 530 17.88 -22.85 -33.68
CA ILE A 530 17.61 -23.26 -35.05
C ILE A 530 18.48 -22.42 -36.00
N PRO A 531 19.45 -23.02 -36.71
CA PRO A 531 20.50 -22.24 -37.36
C PRO A 531 20.15 -21.71 -38.76
N SER A 532 19.10 -22.21 -39.40
CA SER A 532 18.74 -21.80 -40.76
C SER A 532 17.23 -21.74 -41.00
N ALA A 533 16.82 -21.06 -42.09
CA ALA A 533 15.42 -20.93 -42.47
C ALA A 533 14.80 -22.26 -42.83
N ASP A 534 15.57 -23.14 -43.57
CA ASP A 534 15.09 -24.46 -43.98
C ASP A 534 14.84 -25.37 -42.78
N GLU A 535 15.69 -25.31 -41.76
CA GLU A 535 15.54 -26.07 -40.51
C GLU A 535 14.38 -25.54 -39.68
N LEU A 536 14.14 -24.22 -39.70
CA LEU A 536 12.99 -23.63 -39.04
C LEU A 536 11.67 -24.07 -39.69
N GLU A 537 11.60 -24.05 -41.01
CA GLU A 537 10.45 -24.55 -41.78
C GLU A 537 10.23 -26.04 -41.50
N GLY A 538 11.31 -26.82 -41.48
CA GLY A 538 11.24 -28.22 -41.08
C GLY A 538 10.69 -28.44 -39.68
N THR A 539 11.12 -27.63 -38.73
CA THR A 539 10.64 -27.68 -37.34
C THR A 539 9.16 -27.34 -37.25
N TYR A 540 8.72 -26.30 -37.93
CA TYR A 540 7.30 -25.94 -38.04
C TYR A 540 6.46 -27.10 -38.61
N THR A 541 6.93 -27.69 -39.69
CA THR A 541 6.27 -28.82 -40.30
C THR A 541 6.18 -30.02 -39.35
N MET A 542 7.26 -30.35 -38.65
CA MET A 542 7.24 -31.43 -37.66
C MET A 542 6.29 -31.14 -36.51
N LEU A 543 6.26 -29.92 -36.01
CA LEU A 543 5.33 -29.50 -34.95
C LEU A 543 3.88 -29.52 -35.45
N SER A 544 3.60 -29.07 -36.69
CA SER A 544 2.24 -29.02 -37.24
C SER A 544 1.61 -30.39 -37.46
N ILE A 545 2.41 -31.42 -37.81
CA ILE A 545 1.94 -32.79 -37.99
C ILE A 545 1.98 -33.64 -36.70
N SER A 546 2.60 -33.15 -35.62
CA SER A 546 2.61 -33.83 -34.32
C SER A 546 1.27 -33.76 -33.62
N GLU A 547 1.04 -34.65 -32.66
CA GLU A 547 -0.14 -34.59 -31.78
C GLU A 547 0.06 -33.44 -30.80
N LYS A 548 -0.67 -32.32 -31.01
CA LYS A 548 -0.54 -31.06 -30.26
C LYS A 548 -1.55 -30.88 -29.12
N SER A 549 -2.50 -31.82 -28.97
CA SER A 549 -3.60 -31.73 -27.98
C SER A 549 -3.07 -31.46 -26.55
N GLU A 550 -1.91 -32.01 -26.22
CA GLU A 550 -1.30 -31.85 -24.89
C GLU A 550 -0.71 -30.45 -24.64
N ILE A 551 -0.35 -29.71 -25.70
CA ILE A 551 0.26 -28.37 -25.61
C ILE A 551 -0.62 -27.26 -26.20
N GLU A 552 -1.85 -27.53 -26.58
CA GLU A 552 -2.76 -26.54 -27.20
C GLU A 552 -2.94 -25.31 -26.30
N ASP A 553 -3.18 -25.52 -25.01
CA ASP A 553 -3.30 -24.43 -24.03
C ASP A 553 -2.00 -23.62 -23.88
N ASP A 554 -0.83 -24.27 -24.00
CA ASP A 554 0.45 -23.59 -23.97
C ASP A 554 0.64 -22.75 -25.23
N LEU A 555 0.34 -23.29 -26.40
CA LEU A 555 0.40 -22.57 -27.66
C LEU A 555 -0.55 -21.36 -27.69
N ASN A 556 -1.80 -21.53 -27.23
CA ASN A 556 -2.75 -20.44 -27.11
C ASN A 556 -2.26 -19.32 -26.17
N SER A 557 -1.61 -19.68 -25.06
CA SER A 557 -1.04 -18.70 -24.14
C SER A 557 0.21 -17.97 -24.69
N LEU A 558 0.81 -18.43 -25.77
CA LEU A 558 1.98 -17.84 -26.42
C LEU A 558 1.65 -17.13 -27.74
N LEU A 559 0.65 -17.60 -28.46
CA LEU A 559 0.25 -17.11 -29.79
C LEU A 559 -1.09 -16.39 -29.80
N GLY A 560 -1.88 -16.50 -28.72
CA GLY A 560 -3.20 -15.88 -28.57
C GLY A 560 -4.36 -16.74 -29.12
N GLU A 561 -5.58 -16.24 -28.94
CA GLU A 561 -6.83 -16.96 -29.33
C GLU A 561 -6.99 -17.23 -30.83
N TYR A 562 -6.16 -16.60 -31.67
CA TYR A 562 -6.16 -16.79 -33.12
C TYR A 562 -5.17 -17.86 -33.57
N TYR A 563 -4.73 -18.74 -32.66
CA TYR A 563 -3.93 -19.88 -32.99
C TYR A 563 -4.71 -20.82 -33.94
N ASP A 564 -4.17 -21.08 -35.13
CA ASP A 564 -4.68 -22.05 -36.08
C ASP A 564 -3.88 -23.37 -35.98
N GLU A 565 -4.54 -24.51 -36.03
CA GLU A 565 -3.91 -25.83 -35.98
C GLU A 565 -2.80 -26.01 -37.02
N GLU A 566 -2.81 -25.24 -38.11
CA GLU A 566 -1.82 -25.28 -39.18
C GLU A 566 -0.76 -24.16 -39.11
N PHE A 567 -0.81 -23.28 -38.08
CA PHE A 567 0.12 -22.15 -37.89
C PHE A 567 0.17 -21.14 -39.06
N TYR A 568 -0.91 -20.97 -39.83
CA TYR A 568 -0.99 -19.97 -40.88
C TYR A 568 -1.21 -18.56 -40.33
N ASP A 569 -0.61 -17.58 -40.98
CA ASP A 569 -0.83 -16.15 -40.75
C ASP A 569 -0.68 -15.74 -39.27
N LEU A 570 0.32 -16.27 -38.58
CA LEU A 570 0.62 -15.89 -37.22
C LEU A 570 1.26 -14.51 -37.20
N ASP A 571 0.57 -13.54 -36.56
CA ASP A 571 0.96 -12.14 -36.55
C ASP A 571 1.37 -11.61 -35.17
N LYS A 572 1.32 -12.44 -34.12
CA LYS A 572 1.65 -12.04 -32.75
C LYS A 572 2.21 -13.19 -31.93
N LEU A 573 3.01 -12.82 -30.95
CA LEU A 573 3.48 -13.74 -29.92
C LEU A 573 3.73 -13.00 -28.58
N LEU A 574 3.71 -13.77 -27.49
CA LEU A 574 4.03 -13.31 -26.16
C LEU A 574 5.38 -13.86 -25.72
N ILE A 575 6.24 -12.95 -25.22
CA ILE A 575 7.48 -13.31 -24.50
C ILE A 575 7.25 -13.00 -23.04
N THR A 576 7.37 -13.96 -22.15
CA THR A 576 7.29 -13.77 -20.71
C THR A 576 8.68 -13.98 -20.09
N ALA A 577 9.18 -12.96 -19.40
CA ALA A 577 10.41 -13.06 -18.62
C ALA A 577 10.06 -13.12 -17.13
N MET A 578 10.59 -14.12 -16.43
CA MET A 578 10.44 -14.28 -14.99
C MET A 578 11.55 -13.54 -14.27
N ILE A 579 11.15 -12.62 -13.38
CA ILE A 579 12.04 -11.70 -12.66
C ILE A 579 12.02 -12.04 -11.18
N LYS A 580 13.18 -12.00 -10.54
CA LYS A 580 13.29 -12.07 -9.07
C LYS A 580 12.72 -10.82 -8.40
N THR A 581 12.38 -10.93 -7.14
CA THR A 581 11.90 -9.79 -6.33
C THR A 581 13.04 -8.83 -6.03
N ILE A 582 13.25 -7.87 -6.93
CA ILE A 582 14.33 -6.87 -6.87
C ILE A 582 13.83 -5.50 -6.40
N SER A 583 14.75 -4.54 -6.23
CA SER A 583 14.38 -3.18 -5.86
C SER A 583 13.69 -2.44 -7.01
N THR A 584 12.91 -1.43 -6.67
CA THR A 584 12.28 -0.55 -7.65
C THR A 584 13.28 0.11 -8.60
N GLU A 585 14.46 0.48 -8.12
CA GLU A 585 15.55 1.05 -8.94
C GLU A 585 16.07 0.03 -9.96
N GLU A 586 16.27 -1.22 -9.54
CA GLU A 586 16.70 -2.31 -10.43
C GLU A 586 15.64 -2.62 -11.49
N ILE A 587 14.35 -2.63 -11.11
CA ILE A 587 13.23 -2.79 -12.07
C ILE A 587 13.26 -1.68 -13.12
N GLN A 588 13.36 -0.42 -12.69
CA GLN A 588 13.40 0.72 -13.62
C GLN A 588 14.58 0.61 -14.59
N LYS A 589 15.75 0.20 -14.11
CA LYS A 589 16.94 0.01 -14.92
C LYS A 589 16.73 -1.12 -15.95
N LEU A 590 16.20 -2.27 -15.52
CA LEU A 590 15.91 -3.41 -16.38
C LEU A 590 14.95 -3.01 -17.51
N ILE A 591 13.84 -2.36 -17.17
CA ILE A 591 12.84 -1.93 -18.16
C ILE A 591 13.45 -0.93 -19.14
N SER A 592 14.23 0.07 -18.66
CA SER A 592 14.88 1.04 -19.55
C SER A 592 15.90 0.38 -20.49
N GLN A 593 16.66 -0.58 -20.01
CA GLN A 593 17.59 -1.35 -20.86
C GLN A 593 16.85 -2.19 -21.91
N THR A 594 15.71 -2.77 -21.56
CA THR A 594 14.86 -3.52 -22.48
C THR A 594 14.23 -2.59 -23.53
N GLU A 595 13.71 -1.43 -23.14
CA GLU A 595 13.19 -0.41 -24.05
C GLU A 595 14.27 0.08 -25.03
N ASP A 596 15.50 0.31 -24.55
CA ASP A 596 16.64 0.74 -25.37
C ASP A 596 17.05 -0.37 -26.37
N TYR A 597 17.10 -1.64 -25.92
CA TYR A 597 17.39 -2.76 -26.81
C TYR A 597 16.36 -2.91 -27.92
N ILE A 598 15.06 -2.85 -27.55
CA ILE A 598 13.97 -2.93 -28.52
C ILE A 598 14.06 -1.79 -29.53
N SER A 599 14.23 -0.55 -29.08
CA SER A 599 14.33 0.62 -29.98
C SER A 599 15.48 0.56 -30.98
N ASN A 600 16.58 -0.14 -30.64
CA ASN A 600 17.76 -0.28 -31.48
C ASN A 600 17.71 -1.48 -32.44
N ASN A 601 16.94 -2.52 -32.13
CA ASN A 601 16.97 -3.78 -32.88
C ASN A 601 15.67 -4.11 -33.61
N PHE A 602 14.55 -3.42 -33.29
CA PHE A 602 13.27 -3.62 -33.95
C PHE A 602 12.85 -2.35 -34.67
N ASN A 603 12.54 -2.46 -35.96
CA ASN A 603 12.00 -1.35 -36.74
C ASN A 603 10.50 -1.21 -36.48
N GLN A 604 10.04 -0.02 -36.17
CA GLN A 604 8.62 0.27 -35.93
C GLN A 604 7.73 0.08 -37.21
N ASP A 605 8.35 0.05 -38.37
CA ASP A 605 7.62 -0.18 -39.63
C ASP A 605 7.27 -1.67 -39.87
N ASP A 606 7.99 -2.59 -39.21
CA ASP A 606 7.86 -4.03 -39.45
C ASP A 606 7.36 -4.80 -38.19
N SER A 607 7.39 -4.17 -37.01
CA SER A 607 7.02 -4.84 -35.77
C SER A 607 6.68 -3.85 -34.65
N ASN A 608 5.58 -4.12 -33.94
CA ASN A 608 5.20 -3.39 -32.75
C ASN A 608 5.51 -4.23 -31.50
N LEU A 609 6.18 -3.63 -30.51
CA LEU A 609 6.44 -4.30 -29.23
C LEU A 609 5.80 -3.49 -28.11
N TYR A 610 5.07 -4.22 -27.26
CA TYR A 610 4.40 -3.66 -26.10
C TYR A 610 4.91 -4.35 -24.84
N ILE A 611 5.45 -3.57 -23.93
CA ILE A 611 6.00 -4.07 -22.66
C ILE A 611 4.97 -3.85 -21.57
N SER A 612 4.64 -4.89 -20.82
CA SER A 612 3.76 -4.85 -19.65
C SER A 612 4.17 -5.90 -18.61
N GLY A 613 3.36 -6.07 -17.59
CA GLY A 613 3.61 -6.97 -16.46
C GLY A 613 3.70 -6.21 -15.14
N LEU A 614 3.73 -6.95 -14.04
CA LEU A 614 3.77 -6.37 -12.69
C LEU A 614 5.00 -5.45 -12.50
N SER A 615 6.13 -5.77 -13.11
CA SER A 615 7.35 -4.97 -13.10
C SER A 615 7.16 -3.58 -13.73
N VAL A 616 6.40 -3.48 -14.84
CA VAL A 616 6.10 -2.20 -15.50
C VAL A 616 5.16 -1.35 -14.67
N PHE A 617 4.17 -1.98 -14.02
CA PHE A 617 3.31 -1.26 -13.07
C PHE A 617 4.12 -0.65 -11.93
N ILE A 618 5.12 -1.33 -11.39
CA ILE A 618 6.00 -0.79 -10.36
C ILE A 618 6.74 0.45 -10.87
N LYS A 619 7.26 0.43 -12.11
CA LYS A 619 7.91 1.61 -12.75
C LYS A 619 6.94 2.80 -12.84
N ASP A 620 5.73 2.59 -13.35
CA ASP A 620 4.74 3.64 -13.51
C ASP A 620 4.25 4.18 -12.16
N PHE A 621 4.12 3.29 -11.16
CA PHE A 621 3.68 3.64 -9.83
C PHE A 621 4.63 4.61 -9.12
N VAL A 622 5.94 4.49 -9.34
CA VAL A 622 6.93 5.46 -8.83
C VAL A 622 6.62 6.87 -9.31
N ASN A 623 6.41 7.04 -10.61
CA ASN A 623 6.12 8.33 -11.20
C ASN A 623 4.83 8.94 -10.62
N ILE A 624 3.80 8.11 -10.50
CA ILE A 624 2.50 8.51 -9.93
C ILE A 624 2.67 8.97 -8.47
N ILE A 625 3.39 8.21 -7.64
CA ILE A 625 3.60 8.55 -6.22
C ILE A 625 4.34 9.88 -6.08
N VAL A 626 5.43 10.07 -6.82
CA VAL A 626 6.22 11.30 -6.73
C VAL A 626 5.40 12.50 -7.17
N GLN A 627 4.75 12.43 -8.34
CA GLN A 627 3.93 13.53 -8.87
C GLN A 627 2.72 13.83 -7.97
N SER A 628 2.01 12.80 -7.52
CA SER A 628 0.86 12.93 -6.60
C SER A 628 1.26 13.56 -5.29
N SER A 629 2.41 13.18 -4.72
CA SER A 629 2.92 13.74 -3.46
C SER A 629 3.21 15.23 -3.62
N MET A 630 3.94 15.62 -4.67
CA MET A 630 4.27 17.02 -4.94
C MET A 630 3.02 17.87 -5.17
N THR A 631 2.10 17.39 -5.99
CA THR A 631 0.84 18.06 -6.29
C THR A 631 -0.03 18.23 -5.05
N SER A 632 -0.17 17.17 -4.25
CA SER A 632 -0.95 17.18 -3.01
C SER A 632 -0.36 18.16 -1.97
N ILE A 633 0.97 18.20 -1.79
CA ILE A 633 1.65 19.16 -0.91
C ILE A 633 1.32 20.59 -1.36
N PHE A 634 1.52 20.88 -2.63
CA PHE A 634 1.29 22.22 -3.18
C PHE A 634 -0.17 22.66 -3.01
N LEU A 635 -1.13 21.82 -3.44
CA LEU A 635 -2.55 22.10 -3.31
C LEU A 635 -2.98 22.28 -1.85
N SER A 636 -2.47 21.44 -0.94
CA SER A 636 -2.76 21.54 0.48
C SER A 636 -2.30 22.87 1.06
N LEU A 637 -1.07 23.30 0.76
CA LEU A 637 -0.54 24.57 1.26
C LEU A 637 -1.33 25.77 0.70
N VAL A 638 -1.68 25.76 -0.59
CA VAL A 638 -2.49 26.79 -1.23
C VAL A 638 -3.90 26.83 -0.63
N LEU A 639 -4.53 25.68 -0.46
CA LEU A 639 -5.89 25.58 0.08
C LEU A 639 -5.95 26.05 1.54
N ILE A 640 -4.97 25.67 2.36
CA ILE A 640 -4.88 26.12 3.76
C ILE A 640 -4.62 27.63 3.82
N LEU A 641 -3.72 28.16 2.98
CA LEU A 641 -3.49 29.60 2.87
C LEU A 641 -4.82 30.34 2.58
N PHE A 642 -5.59 29.82 1.64
CA PHE A 642 -6.86 30.41 1.25
C PHE A 642 -7.90 30.32 2.40
N ILE A 643 -8.10 29.15 2.98
CA ILE A 643 -9.07 28.93 4.07
C ILE A 643 -8.71 29.81 5.29
N THR A 644 -7.45 29.79 5.72
CA THR A 644 -6.99 30.56 6.89
C THR A 644 -6.98 32.06 6.60
N GLY A 645 -6.58 32.46 5.38
CA GLY A 645 -6.63 33.84 4.91
C GLY A 645 -8.05 34.42 4.91
N LEU A 646 -9.04 33.67 4.42
CA LEU A 646 -10.47 34.04 4.46
C LEU A 646 -10.99 34.11 5.89
N PHE A 647 -10.70 33.11 6.71
CA PHE A 647 -11.17 33.06 8.09
C PHE A 647 -10.62 34.24 8.92
N PHE A 648 -9.34 34.51 8.81
CA PHE A 648 -8.70 35.62 9.49
C PHE A 648 -8.91 36.98 8.79
N LYS A 649 -9.54 36.97 7.61
CA LYS A 649 -9.71 38.15 6.75
C LYS A 649 -8.39 38.90 6.48
N SER A 650 -7.31 38.16 6.33
CA SER A 650 -5.97 38.72 6.16
C SER A 650 -5.02 37.70 5.57
N LEU A 651 -4.47 38.00 4.38
CA LEU A 651 -3.48 37.16 3.71
C LEU A 651 -2.19 36.99 4.55
N LYS A 652 -1.81 38.02 5.31
CA LYS A 652 -0.64 37.95 6.21
C LYS A 652 -0.75 36.85 7.24
N TRP A 653 -1.92 36.71 7.88
CA TRP A 653 -2.16 35.65 8.84
C TRP A 653 -2.26 34.27 8.18
N GLY A 654 -2.79 34.23 6.95
CA GLY A 654 -2.76 33.02 6.14
C GLY A 654 -1.32 32.56 5.85
N ILE A 655 -0.45 33.44 5.37
CA ILE A 655 0.97 33.12 5.11
C ILE A 655 1.67 32.69 6.40
N LEU A 656 1.46 33.38 7.51
CA LEU A 656 2.07 33.01 8.79
C LEU A 656 1.61 31.63 9.28
N SER A 657 0.40 31.20 8.94
CA SER A 657 -0.11 29.88 9.37
C SER A 657 0.57 28.70 8.66
N ILE A 658 1.07 28.91 7.41
CA ILE A 658 1.69 27.84 6.63
C ILE A 658 3.22 27.72 6.86
N ILE A 659 3.88 28.72 7.42
CA ILE A 659 5.35 28.69 7.63
C ILE A 659 5.79 27.51 8.54
N PRO A 660 5.18 27.26 9.69
CA PRO A 660 5.51 26.10 10.51
C PRO A 660 5.31 24.77 9.79
N LEU A 661 4.27 24.67 8.95
CA LEU A 661 3.95 23.48 8.16
C LEU A 661 5.04 23.20 7.12
N GLY A 662 5.41 24.21 6.34
CA GLY A 662 6.49 24.09 5.35
C GLY A 662 7.81 23.67 5.99
N SER A 663 8.14 24.24 7.15
CA SER A 663 9.35 23.85 7.89
C SER A 663 9.27 22.40 8.40
N ALA A 664 8.11 21.95 8.86
CA ALA A 664 7.90 20.58 9.31
C ALA A 664 7.95 19.56 8.16
N ILE A 665 7.42 19.90 6.99
CA ILE A 665 7.53 19.07 5.79
C ILE A 665 9.02 18.88 5.43
N ILE A 666 9.79 19.97 5.33
CA ILE A 666 11.22 19.90 5.01
C ILE A 666 11.97 19.06 6.06
N LEU A 667 11.65 19.23 7.35
CA LEU A 667 12.27 18.45 8.43
C LEU A 667 11.94 16.95 8.31
N ASN A 668 10.70 16.59 8.00
CA ASN A 668 10.30 15.19 7.87
C ASN A 668 10.90 14.51 6.65
N PHE A 669 10.78 15.11 5.47
CA PHE A 669 11.38 14.56 4.25
C PHE A 669 12.91 14.52 4.35
N GLY A 670 13.53 15.56 4.92
CA GLY A 670 14.96 15.55 5.16
C GLY A 670 15.41 14.43 6.11
N LEU A 671 14.62 14.16 7.15
CA LEU A 671 14.87 13.05 8.06
C LEU A 671 14.72 11.70 7.36
N MET A 672 13.72 11.55 6.46
CA MET A 672 13.57 10.34 5.65
C MET A 672 14.87 10.01 4.91
N GLY A 673 15.42 10.97 4.15
CA GLY A 673 16.65 10.73 3.40
C GLY A 673 17.87 10.48 4.29
N ILE A 674 18.01 11.19 5.40
CA ILE A 674 19.15 10.99 6.33
C ILE A 674 19.13 9.60 6.96
N PHE A 675 17.95 9.06 7.26
CA PHE A 675 17.78 7.75 7.90
C PHE A 675 17.52 6.60 6.92
N GLY A 676 17.57 6.87 5.61
CA GLY A 676 17.31 5.86 4.57
C GLY A 676 15.87 5.31 4.62
N ILE A 677 14.90 6.19 4.90
CA ILE A 677 13.47 5.84 4.88
C ILE A 677 12.94 6.13 3.47
N ASP A 678 12.51 5.09 2.77
CA ASP A 678 12.06 5.20 1.40
C ASP A 678 10.72 5.93 1.26
N LEU A 679 10.57 6.66 0.16
CA LEU A 679 9.29 7.18 -0.28
C LEU A 679 8.50 6.04 -0.94
N ASN A 680 7.33 5.79 -0.41
CA ASN A 680 6.35 4.84 -0.94
C ASN A 680 4.94 5.43 -0.79
N HIS A 681 3.92 4.71 -1.26
CA HIS A 681 2.54 5.20 -1.19
C HIS A 681 2.05 5.53 0.23
N MET A 682 2.54 4.82 1.27
CA MET A 682 2.16 5.09 2.66
C MET A 682 2.89 6.33 3.20
N THR A 683 4.21 6.44 2.97
CA THR A 683 4.98 7.62 3.42
C THR A 683 4.64 8.88 2.60
N ALA A 684 4.17 8.73 1.37
CA ALA A 684 3.65 9.84 0.55
C ALA A 684 2.44 10.54 1.18
N LEU A 685 1.54 9.78 1.84
CA LEU A 685 0.40 10.32 2.59
C LEU A 685 0.81 11.20 3.77
N LEU A 686 2.03 11.03 4.27
CA LEU A 686 2.56 11.75 5.42
C LEU A 686 2.46 13.27 5.25
N SER A 687 2.70 13.78 4.05
CA SER A 687 2.61 15.21 3.75
C SER A 687 1.23 15.80 4.05
N SER A 688 0.17 15.14 3.60
CA SER A 688 -1.22 15.58 3.86
C SER A 688 -1.58 15.50 5.34
N VAL A 689 -1.05 14.48 6.04
CA VAL A 689 -1.24 14.35 7.49
C VAL A 689 -0.49 15.46 8.24
N ILE A 690 0.79 15.72 7.91
CA ILE A 690 1.58 16.81 8.51
C ILE A 690 0.85 18.14 8.35
N ILE A 691 0.37 18.41 7.14
CA ILE A 691 -0.32 19.64 6.81
C ILE A 691 -1.65 19.72 7.55
N GLY A 692 -2.46 18.66 7.50
CA GLY A 692 -3.79 18.61 8.11
C GLY A 692 -3.78 18.76 9.63
N VAL A 693 -2.88 18.05 10.31
CA VAL A 693 -2.80 18.07 11.77
C VAL A 693 -1.94 19.23 12.28
N GLY A 694 -0.87 19.56 11.56
CA GLY A 694 0.07 20.60 11.98
C GLY A 694 -0.50 22.01 11.91
N VAL A 695 -1.47 22.28 11.03
CA VAL A 695 -2.11 23.60 10.89
C VAL A 695 -2.87 23.99 12.14
N ASP A 696 -3.36 23.02 12.91
CA ASP A 696 -4.13 23.26 14.13
C ASP A 696 -3.33 24.07 15.15
N PHE A 697 -2.06 23.76 15.33
CA PHE A 697 -1.20 24.50 16.25
C PHE A 697 -1.04 25.97 15.85
N SER A 698 -0.84 26.20 14.55
CA SER A 698 -0.72 27.57 14.01
C SER A 698 -2.03 28.36 14.15
N ILE A 699 -3.17 27.72 13.84
CA ILE A 699 -4.50 28.33 13.96
C ILE A 699 -4.80 28.71 15.40
N HIS A 700 -4.56 27.82 16.35
CA HIS A 700 -4.78 28.09 17.78
C HIS A 700 -3.89 29.22 18.27
N TYR A 701 -2.61 29.23 17.88
CA TYR A 701 -1.67 30.28 18.27
C TYR A 701 -2.09 31.66 17.71
N ILE A 702 -2.37 31.73 16.41
CA ILE A 702 -2.79 32.97 15.74
C ILE A 702 -4.13 33.47 16.29
N SER A 703 -5.09 32.59 16.49
CA SER A 703 -6.41 32.95 17.04
C SER A 703 -6.32 33.57 18.43
N ASP A 704 -5.48 33.01 19.31
CA ASP A 704 -5.27 33.56 20.65
C ASP A 704 -4.50 34.88 20.63
N TYR A 705 -3.46 34.96 19.78
CA TYR A 705 -2.69 36.20 19.63
C TYR A 705 -3.59 37.36 19.16
N ARG A 706 -4.40 37.14 18.12
CA ARG A 706 -5.34 38.13 17.60
C ARG A 706 -6.40 38.53 18.65
N ARG A 707 -6.92 37.57 19.41
CA ARG A 707 -7.85 37.87 20.51
C ARG A 707 -7.21 38.74 21.58
N ASN A 708 -5.96 38.49 21.94
CA ASN A 708 -5.20 39.28 22.89
C ASN A 708 -4.95 40.71 22.38
N LEU A 709 -4.73 40.86 21.05
CA LEU A 709 -4.68 42.20 20.41
C LEU A 709 -5.98 42.98 20.49
N ILE A 710 -7.13 42.32 20.22
CA ILE A 710 -8.47 42.94 20.31
C ILE A 710 -8.78 43.39 21.74
N ASN A 711 -8.39 42.59 22.74
CA ASN A 711 -8.60 42.91 24.15
C ASN A 711 -7.65 44.00 24.69
N LYS A 712 -6.84 44.62 23.82
CA LYS A 712 -5.95 45.74 24.14
C LYS A 712 -4.95 45.45 25.29
N TYR A 713 -4.47 44.21 25.41
CA TYR A 713 -3.41 43.92 26.37
C TYR A 713 -2.11 44.64 25.99
N ASP A 714 -1.16 44.73 26.93
CA ASP A 714 0.15 45.34 26.69
C ASP A 714 0.85 44.69 25.48
N LYS A 715 1.04 45.49 24.43
CA LYS A 715 1.51 45.07 23.12
C LYS A 715 2.87 44.36 23.19
N ASN A 716 3.72 44.74 24.12
CA ASN A 716 5.05 44.16 24.30
C ASN A 716 5.02 42.78 24.97
N LYS A 717 3.92 42.40 25.61
CA LYS A 717 3.76 41.14 26.37
C LYS A 717 2.76 40.17 25.73
N ILE A 718 2.10 40.56 24.62
CA ILE A 718 1.07 39.73 23.97
C ILE A 718 1.67 38.41 23.51
N GLY A 719 2.85 38.42 22.84
CA GLY A 719 3.52 37.23 22.36
C GLY A 719 3.85 36.23 23.50
N LEU A 720 4.43 36.74 24.59
CA LEU A 720 4.73 35.97 25.78
C LEU A 720 3.47 35.37 26.41
N ARG A 721 2.41 36.18 26.52
CA ARG A 721 1.11 35.73 27.06
C ARG A 721 0.49 34.64 26.20
N THR A 722 0.48 34.82 24.89
CA THR A 722 -0.04 33.83 23.96
C THR A 722 0.75 32.52 24.05
N SER A 723 2.07 32.57 24.06
CA SER A 723 2.89 31.36 24.24
C SER A 723 2.59 30.63 25.55
N LYS A 724 2.35 31.35 26.66
CA LYS A 724 1.96 30.75 27.95
C LYS A 724 0.51 30.23 27.98
N ASP A 725 -0.43 30.87 27.28
CA ASP A 725 -1.84 30.50 27.29
C ASP A 725 -2.12 29.32 26.32
N VAL A 726 -1.44 29.24 25.18
CA VAL A 726 -1.69 28.25 24.13
C VAL A 726 -0.61 27.17 24.06
N GLY A 727 0.60 27.47 24.50
CA GLY A 727 1.72 26.51 24.44
C GLY A 727 1.45 25.21 25.19
N TYR A 728 0.85 25.28 26.38
CA TYR A 728 0.46 24.09 27.14
C TYR A 728 -0.56 23.20 26.38
N PRO A 729 -1.70 23.71 25.87
CA PRO A 729 -2.61 22.94 25.04
C PRO A 729 -1.94 22.32 23.80
N ILE A 730 -1.04 23.04 23.11
CA ILE A 730 -0.32 22.54 21.93
C ILE A 730 0.59 21.35 22.31
N LEU A 731 1.44 21.48 23.32
CA LEU A 731 2.30 20.37 23.73
C LEU A 731 1.49 19.20 24.32
N LEU A 732 0.40 19.48 25.02
CA LEU A 732 -0.50 18.43 25.49
C LEU A 732 -1.09 17.63 24.35
N ASP A 733 -1.46 18.31 23.27
CA ASP A 733 -1.97 17.68 22.06
C ASP A 733 -0.89 16.82 21.37
N VAL A 734 0.35 17.33 21.24
CA VAL A 734 1.47 16.53 20.75
C VAL A 734 1.63 15.24 21.55
N PHE A 735 1.62 15.32 22.88
CA PHE A 735 1.74 14.11 23.71
C PHE A 735 0.52 13.20 23.60
N SER A 736 -0.67 13.74 23.48
CA SER A 736 -1.89 12.92 23.34
C SER A 736 -1.97 12.23 21.98
N ASN A 737 -1.34 12.81 20.96
CA ASN A 737 -1.26 12.24 19.61
C ASN A 737 -0.12 11.22 19.43
N MET A 738 0.61 10.86 20.49
CA MET A 738 1.55 9.73 20.48
C MET A 738 0.88 8.36 20.20
N GLY A 739 -0.43 8.33 20.03
CA GLY A 739 -1.14 7.16 19.48
C GLY A 739 -0.57 6.66 18.15
N PHE A 740 0.08 7.51 17.36
CA PHE A 740 0.83 7.11 16.16
C PHE A 740 1.95 6.09 16.43
N ILE A 741 2.46 6.00 17.66
CA ILE A 741 3.41 4.96 18.08
C ILE A 741 2.84 3.55 17.81
N ALA A 742 1.52 3.38 17.84
CA ALA A 742 0.90 2.10 17.52
C ALA A 742 1.32 1.57 16.14
N LEU A 743 1.53 2.44 15.16
CA LEU A 743 1.97 2.05 13.81
C LEU A 743 3.35 1.36 13.79
N LEU A 744 4.22 1.59 14.78
CA LEU A 744 5.51 0.90 14.91
C LEU A 744 5.35 -0.61 15.11
N PHE A 745 4.17 -1.08 15.50
CA PHE A 745 3.87 -2.49 15.74
C PHE A 745 3.25 -3.20 14.54
N SER A 746 3.02 -2.49 13.42
CA SER A 746 2.54 -3.10 12.19
C SER A 746 3.49 -4.17 11.65
N ILE A 747 2.93 -5.14 10.93
CA ILE A 747 3.68 -6.14 10.17
C ILE A 747 4.38 -5.52 8.95
N LEU A 748 3.95 -4.32 8.52
CA LEU A 748 4.46 -3.62 7.36
C LEU A 748 5.52 -2.58 7.74
N ILE A 749 6.69 -2.64 7.10
CA ILE A 749 7.81 -1.70 7.30
C ILE A 749 7.39 -0.24 6.99
N PRO A 750 6.69 0.06 5.86
CA PRO A 750 6.24 1.42 5.57
C PRO A 750 5.35 2.03 6.65
N MET A 751 4.50 1.20 7.29
CA MET A 751 3.66 1.64 8.40
C MET A 751 4.48 1.97 9.64
N ASN A 752 5.54 1.20 9.92
CA ASN A 752 6.44 1.51 11.04
C ASN A 752 7.16 2.84 10.79
N HIS A 753 7.68 3.06 9.59
CA HIS A 753 8.30 4.33 9.20
C HIS A 753 7.31 5.49 9.33
N MET A 754 6.09 5.31 8.81
CA MET A 754 5.01 6.31 8.92
C MET A 754 4.70 6.65 10.37
N GLY A 755 4.62 5.66 11.27
CA GLY A 755 4.40 5.89 12.69
C GLY A 755 5.46 6.78 13.34
N GLY A 756 6.73 6.48 13.10
CA GLY A 756 7.86 7.28 13.58
C GLY A 756 7.88 8.70 13.01
N LEU A 757 7.65 8.83 11.71
CA LEU A 757 7.60 10.11 11.01
C LEU A 757 6.41 10.97 11.45
N MET A 758 5.24 10.38 11.75
CA MET A 758 4.08 11.10 12.27
C MET A 758 4.33 11.64 13.69
N VAL A 759 4.96 10.85 14.55
CA VAL A 759 5.38 11.33 15.87
C VAL A 759 6.34 12.52 15.72
N PHE A 760 7.32 12.39 14.82
CA PHE A 760 8.25 13.48 14.54
C PHE A 760 7.55 14.69 13.89
N ALA A 761 6.55 14.48 13.06
CA ALA A 761 5.72 15.53 12.47
C ALA A 761 4.99 16.36 13.53
N MET A 762 4.41 15.70 14.54
CA MET A 762 3.77 16.41 15.66
C MET A 762 4.77 17.28 16.45
N ILE A 763 5.96 16.73 16.70
CA ILE A 763 7.03 17.46 17.40
C ILE A 763 7.50 18.64 16.53
N SER A 764 7.82 18.42 15.27
CA SER A 764 8.37 19.44 14.36
C SER A 764 7.38 20.57 14.06
N THR A 765 6.08 20.28 13.89
CA THR A 765 5.05 21.32 13.66
C THR A 765 4.77 22.15 14.91
N SER A 766 4.73 21.52 16.09
CA SER A 766 4.57 22.24 17.37
C SER A 766 5.80 23.09 17.65
N PHE A 767 6.99 22.55 17.40
CA PHE A 767 8.24 23.32 17.54
C PHE A 767 8.25 24.51 16.55
N GLY A 768 7.91 24.29 15.28
CA GLY A 768 7.79 25.36 14.28
C GLY A 768 6.80 26.46 14.71
N THR A 769 5.68 26.07 15.31
CA THR A 769 4.67 27.03 15.80
C THR A 769 5.19 27.82 17.02
N LEU A 770 5.74 27.13 18.04
CA LEU A 770 6.17 27.76 19.28
C LEU A 770 7.52 28.50 19.16
N THR A 771 8.31 28.22 18.12
CA THR A 771 9.60 28.89 17.88
C THR A 771 9.57 29.79 16.65
N ILE A 772 9.40 29.25 15.45
CA ILE A 772 9.48 30.00 14.19
C ILE A 772 8.35 31.02 14.09
N LEU A 773 7.09 30.58 14.18
CA LEU A 773 5.92 31.46 14.09
C LEU A 773 5.92 32.50 15.20
N ALA A 774 6.15 32.07 16.43
CA ALA A 774 6.17 32.95 17.60
C ALA A 774 7.29 34.01 17.48
N SER A 775 8.48 33.62 17.03
CA SER A 775 9.62 34.55 16.77
C SER A 775 9.29 35.53 15.65
N LEU A 776 8.73 35.06 14.54
CA LEU A 776 8.34 35.92 13.42
C LEU A 776 7.31 36.97 13.82
N ILE A 777 6.27 36.58 14.57
CA ILE A 777 5.26 37.50 15.08
C ILE A 777 5.88 38.55 16.01
N ASN A 778 6.82 38.15 16.87
CA ASN A 778 7.52 39.06 17.77
C ASN A 778 8.45 40.04 17.01
N ILE A 779 9.17 39.58 15.98
CA ILE A 779 10.06 40.42 15.15
C ILE A 779 9.24 41.38 14.30
N LEU A 780 8.19 40.91 13.63
CA LEU A 780 7.34 41.70 12.75
C LEU A 780 6.44 42.71 13.51
N GLN A 781 6.39 42.62 14.84
CA GLN A 781 5.57 43.47 15.71
C GLN A 781 4.19 43.75 15.14
N ILE A 782 3.46 42.72 14.74
CA ILE A 782 2.14 42.85 14.10
C ILE A 782 1.17 43.52 15.07
N LYS A 783 0.86 44.81 14.82
CA LYS A 783 0.06 45.69 15.71
C LYS A 783 -1.39 45.85 15.24
N ARG A 784 -1.74 45.31 14.04
CA ARG A 784 -3.11 45.42 13.47
C ARG A 784 -3.75 44.03 13.36
N VAL A 785 -5.04 43.98 13.68
CA VAL A 785 -5.86 42.75 13.56
C VAL A 785 -6.23 42.47 12.11
#